data_5d04d001f67ff77b22bfbf3750218497
#
_entry.id   5d04d001f67ff77b22bfbf3750218497
#
_cell.length_a   1.000
_cell.length_b   1.000
_cell.length_c   1.000
_cell.angle_alpha   90.00
_cell.angle_beta   90.00
_cell.angle_gamma   90.00
#
_symmetry.space_group_name_H-M   'P 1'
#
loop_
_entity.id
_entity.type
_entity.pdbx_description
1 polymer ?
#
loop_
_entity_poly.entity_id
_entity_poly.type
_entity_poly.pdbx_seq_one_letter_code
_entity_poly.pdbx_strand_id
1 'polypeptide(L)'
;MFLASVTNPSRRVGALAYLNHHLPKLAGKIPSDDIVNETGDYEKGENRTHDMTSALESVTSPEPGLLIRCFATGLADEQVLIQRNFLDLLVTHLPLHSSVLQRRVTSKDLELLVGAAVGVVIRRDMSLNRRLWAWLLGPDFDKSSHANDAGVHNSMSSSSAAMATFDNNSSKSHYFEQFGFKPLVSSVKSMLAKNSSNPNERSRPYRISLSLMDRWEVGGLVVPEVFLPVIRSTQRYKHIAKSKASFDEVFRSASAFFDGVESSLIFSELVGLILSPRSSISRPNRMMDDLRLATFMLSHFNMKEEEMLTTHIPLLILSLLLKAKALCTSSAWNEPGYSSVASSALDEIGSVANLLVRLVPERAFTPHPEKSRDSSMDNATTSMSNEQVTKAILNFYSRSKDSLRLPEPPFSSTGVATIILREAQSLVMLSLESDTQTQFLRERINLFVALLSKMQRAELPEPGKLYEAIEEKLTTANDGHSVLSMSVVNSAVFALTSLYSTKKSSRYISYEQITDLIPVLVQQLWDFLEPANLRFHVEAAACLWLLHSVSWRDHLVEAAITSVMISPSTSSHQAPLDQAEKFFVLWNHSHHSNTDSFALRTPSDDGPDIKTVYRANLLSQPLFNVLGLLSSGSEDTSLAVRDWLRDLPSTYE
;
A
#
# COMPACT_ATOMS: atom_id res chain seq x y z
N MET A 1 -5.06 44.98 28.28
CA MET A 1 -5.14 45.13 26.82
C MET A 1 -5.09 43.78 26.12
N PHE A 2 -4.07 42.95 26.27
CA PHE A 2 -3.97 41.66 25.60
C PHE A 2 -5.17 40.73 25.87
N LEU A 3 -5.58 40.60 27.13
CA LEU A 3 -6.77 39.81 27.49
C LEU A 3 -8.03 40.32 26.78
N ALA A 4 -8.23 41.64 26.71
CA ALA A 4 -9.37 42.25 26.05
C ALA A 4 -9.37 42.03 24.52
N SER A 5 -8.17 41.98 23.89
CA SER A 5 -8.02 41.63 22.48
C SER A 5 -8.31 40.13 22.18
N VAL A 6 -7.94 39.27 23.14
CA VAL A 6 -8.24 37.82 23.03
C VAL A 6 -9.73 37.57 23.15
N THR A 7 -10.42 38.21 24.08
CA THR A 7 -11.84 37.95 24.38
C THR A 7 -12.83 38.70 23.47
N ASN A 8 -12.43 39.87 22.92
CA ASN A 8 -13.32 40.69 22.12
C ASN A 8 -12.70 41.12 20.78
N PRO A 9 -13.21 40.59 19.64
CA PRO A 9 -12.70 40.91 18.30
C PRO A 9 -12.71 42.41 17.98
N SER A 10 -13.72 43.18 18.42
CA SER A 10 -13.81 44.63 18.12
C SER A 10 -12.66 45.45 18.74
N ARG A 11 -11.99 44.93 19.73
CA ARG A 11 -10.84 45.59 20.37
C ARG A 11 -9.48 45.29 19.74
N ARG A 12 -9.43 44.40 18.76
CA ARG A 12 -8.18 43.99 18.10
C ARG A 12 -7.52 45.12 17.31
N VAL A 13 -8.32 45.99 16.69
CA VAL A 13 -7.81 47.19 15.99
C VAL A 13 -7.08 48.11 16.95
N GLY A 14 -7.66 48.38 18.13
CA GLY A 14 -7.02 49.20 19.17
C GLY A 14 -5.76 48.56 19.76
N ALA A 15 -5.79 47.24 19.93
CA ALA A 15 -4.61 46.50 20.35
C ALA A 15 -3.47 46.56 19.30
N LEU A 16 -3.77 46.45 18.01
CA LEU A 16 -2.83 46.63 16.92
C LEU A 16 -2.19 48.04 16.94
N ALA A 17 -3.02 49.10 17.04
CA ALA A 17 -2.52 50.47 17.10
C ALA A 17 -1.52 50.65 18.28
N TYR A 18 -1.86 50.11 19.44
CA TYR A 18 -0.98 50.13 20.62
C TYR A 18 0.31 49.35 20.38
N LEU A 19 0.22 48.11 19.83
CA LEU A 19 1.39 47.28 19.58
C LEU A 19 2.33 47.91 18.56
N ASN A 20 1.81 48.53 17.48
CA ASN A 20 2.62 49.22 16.49
C ASN A 20 3.47 50.36 17.08
N HIS A 21 2.96 51.05 18.14
CA HIS A 21 3.66 52.17 18.76
C HIS A 21 4.57 51.77 19.93
N HIS A 22 4.20 50.72 20.63
CA HIS A 22 4.85 50.40 21.91
C HIS A 22 5.59 49.06 21.96
N LEU A 23 5.41 48.17 20.96
CA LEU A 23 6.11 46.89 20.93
C LEU A 23 7.59 47.11 20.56
N PRO A 24 8.55 46.81 21.47
CA PRO A 24 9.98 46.93 21.15
C PRO A 24 10.37 45.88 20.08
N LYS A 25 11.44 46.15 19.33
CA LYS A 25 12.03 45.15 18.44
C LYS A 25 12.75 44.10 19.26
N LEU A 26 12.17 42.93 19.35
CA LEU A 26 12.66 41.80 20.13
C LEU A 26 13.62 40.87 19.33
N ALA A 27 14.03 41.30 18.16
CA ALA A 27 15.03 40.64 17.32
C ALA A 27 16.42 40.82 17.95
N GLY A 28 16.89 39.82 18.70
CA GLY A 28 18.30 39.69 19.07
C GLY A 28 19.17 39.39 17.86
N LYS A 29 20.51 39.52 17.95
CA LYS A 29 21.40 38.98 16.91
C LYS A 29 21.18 37.48 16.75
N ILE A 30 21.16 37.01 15.50
CA ILE A 30 21.15 35.57 15.21
C ILE A 30 22.44 34.99 15.79
N PRO A 31 22.41 33.91 16.57
CA PRO A 31 23.62 33.22 16.99
C PRO A 31 24.32 32.69 15.71
N SER A 32 25.37 33.36 15.26
CA SER A 32 26.28 32.77 14.28
C SER A 32 27.12 31.71 15.02
N ASP A 33 27.31 30.57 14.43
CA ASP A 33 28.22 29.50 14.87
C ASP A 33 29.69 29.91 14.74
N ASP A 34 30.06 31.13 15.11
CA ASP A 34 31.44 31.57 15.13
C ASP A 34 32.07 31.18 16.47
N ILE A 35 32.90 30.16 16.34
CA ILE A 35 34.01 29.75 17.19
C ILE A 35 34.58 30.94 17.98
N VAL A 36 34.56 30.74 19.30
CA VAL A 36 35.40 31.35 20.32
C VAL A 36 36.65 32.02 19.72
N ASN A 37 36.65 33.36 19.65
CA ASN A 37 37.83 34.16 19.80
C ASN A 37 37.60 35.17 20.89
N GLU A 38 38.03 34.80 22.10
CA GLU A 38 38.23 35.69 23.22
C GLU A 38 39.36 36.66 22.85
N THR A 39 39.03 37.92 22.59
CA THR A 39 39.91 39.04 22.95
C THR A 39 39.11 40.36 22.95
N GLY A 40 38.96 40.91 24.09
CA GLY A 40 38.97 42.29 24.50
C GLY A 40 38.15 43.32 23.74
N ASP A 41 36.96 43.68 24.29
CA ASP A 41 36.51 45.06 24.48
C ASP A 41 35.23 45.09 25.36
N TYR A 42 35.44 45.10 26.64
CA TYR A 42 34.38 45.26 27.63
C TYR A 42 34.31 46.75 27.99
N GLU A 43 33.50 47.57 27.33
CA GLU A 43 33.10 48.84 27.95
C GLU A 43 31.93 49.60 27.28
N LYS A 44 31.32 49.11 26.22
CA LYS A 44 30.15 49.80 25.59
C LYS A 44 28.84 48.98 25.51
N GLY A 45 28.81 47.76 26.09
CA GLY A 45 27.70 46.84 25.96
C GLY A 45 26.64 46.90 27.07
N GLU A 46 27.00 47.36 28.28
CA GLU A 46 26.15 47.22 29.46
C GLU A 46 24.87 48.07 29.44
N ASN A 47 24.90 49.28 28.94
CA ASN A 47 23.73 50.17 28.92
C ASN A 47 22.65 49.75 27.88
N ARG A 48 23.03 49.10 26.77
CA ARG A 48 22.06 48.61 25.76
C ARG A 48 21.42 47.29 26.18
N THR A 49 22.11 46.46 26.93
CA THR A 49 21.59 45.19 27.41
C THR A 49 20.59 45.41 28.55
N HIS A 50 20.79 46.41 29.39
CA HIS A 50 19.89 46.73 30.51
C HIS A 50 18.56 47.35 30.04
N ASP A 51 18.59 48.20 29.00
CA ASP A 51 17.38 48.83 28.45
C ASP A 51 16.54 47.81 27.64
N MET A 52 17.20 46.89 26.95
CA MET A 52 16.53 45.76 26.26
C MET A 52 15.88 44.78 27.26
N THR A 53 16.49 44.52 28.42
CA THR A 53 15.90 43.65 29.44
C THR A 53 14.68 44.28 30.10
N SER A 54 14.67 45.57 30.38
CA SER A 54 13.53 46.29 30.95
C SER A 54 12.32 46.35 30.00
N ALA A 55 12.56 46.66 28.74
CA ALA A 55 11.51 46.66 27.71
C ALA A 55 10.92 45.26 27.50
N LEU A 56 11.77 44.23 27.56
CA LEU A 56 11.38 42.82 27.42
C LEU A 56 10.52 42.37 28.60
N GLU A 57 10.85 42.76 29.81
CA GLU A 57 10.09 42.49 31.02
C GLU A 57 8.72 43.17 31.01
N SER A 58 8.65 44.41 30.58
CA SER A 58 7.37 45.15 30.51
C SER A 58 6.34 44.52 29.56
N VAL A 59 6.79 43.94 28.45
CA VAL A 59 5.90 43.34 27.43
C VAL A 59 5.56 41.88 27.75
N THR A 60 6.43 41.18 28.49
CA THR A 60 6.22 39.77 28.86
C THR A 60 5.60 39.58 30.24
N SER A 61 5.38 40.68 31.03
CA SER A 61 4.73 40.63 32.34
C SER A 61 3.19 40.65 32.20
N PRO A 62 2.42 39.89 33.00
CA PRO A 62 2.85 38.92 34.01
C PRO A 62 3.29 37.58 33.43
N GLU A 63 2.95 37.26 32.20
CA GLU A 63 3.35 36.06 31.48
C GLU A 63 3.48 36.33 29.98
N PRO A 64 4.49 35.80 29.29
CA PRO A 64 4.65 35.96 27.83
C PRO A 64 3.52 35.32 27.01
N GLY A 65 2.84 34.33 27.58
CA GLY A 65 1.72 33.64 26.95
C GLY A 65 0.54 34.54 26.56
N LEU A 66 0.28 35.62 27.33
CA LEU A 66 -0.79 36.59 26.99
C LEU A 66 -0.50 37.36 25.70
N LEU A 67 0.74 37.77 25.50
CA LEU A 67 1.19 38.39 24.23
C LEU A 67 0.99 37.43 23.06
N ILE A 68 1.46 36.20 23.22
CA ILE A 68 1.38 35.16 22.19
C ILE A 68 -0.08 34.85 21.81
N ARG A 69 -0.97 34.70 22.79
CA ARG A 69 -2.40 34.48 22.58
C ARG A 69 -3.08 35.68 21.90
N CYS A 70 -2.64 36.91 22.20
CA CYS A 70 -3.10 38.10 21.48
C CYS A 70 -2.72 38.05 20.01
N PHE A 71 -1.49 37.68 19.67
CA PHE A 71 -1.05 37.48 18.27
C PHE A 71 -1.83 36.35 17.60
N ALA A 72 -1.96 35.20 18.24
CA ALA A 72 -2.67 34.05 17.70
C ALA A 72 -4.14 34.38 17.39
N THR A 73 -4.84 35.11 18.26
CA THR A 73 -6.22 35.52 17.99
C THR A 73 -6.34 36.58 16.90
N GLY A 74 -5.37 37.49 16.79
CA GLY A 74 -5.29 38.45 15.69
C GLY A 74 -5.03 37.81 14.34
N LEU A 75 -4.17 36.79 14.29
CA LEU A 75 -3.92 35.99 13.09
C LEU A 75 -5.10 35.09 12.70
N ALA A 76 -5.97 34.74 13.64
CA ALA A 76 -7.19 34.00 13.41
C ALA A 76 -8.42 34.91 13.12
N ASP A 77 -8.23 36.23 13.03
CA ASP A 77 -9.31 37.18 12.77
C ASP A 77 -9.95 36.98 11.39
N GLU A 78 -11.22 37.35 11.25
CA GLU A 78 -11.93 37.30 9.95
C GLU A 78 -11.44 38.37 8.97
N GLN A 79 -10.95 39.51 9.47
CA GLN A 79 -10.48 40.63 8.67
C GLN A 79 -9.04 40.44 8.21
N VAL A 80 -8.84 40.38 6.88
CA VAL A 80 -7.51 40.23 6.26
C VAL A 80 -6.54 41.33 6.66
N LEU A 81 -7.02 42.56 6.85
CA LEU A 81 -6.20 43.69 7.26
C LEU A 81 -5.62 43.51 8.65
N ILE A 82 -6.38 42.95 9.59
CA ILE A 82 -5.93 42.64 10.93
C ILE A 82 -4.85 41.55 10.87
N GLN A 83 -5.11 40.46 10.15
CA GLN A 83 -4.13 39.38 9.96
C GLN A 83 -2.81 39.89 9.37
N ARG A 84 -2.90 40.76 8.33
CA ARG A 84 -1.74 41.37 7.68
C ARG A 84 -0.89 42.16 8.68
N ASN A 85 -1.51 43.02 9.45
CA ASN A 85 -0.80 43.86 10.41
C ASN A 85 -0.16 43.03 11.53
N PHE A 86 -0.81 41.97 12.01
CA PHE A 86 -0.18 41.05 12.96
C PHE A 86 1.00 40.28 12.37
N LEU A 87 0.94 39.89 11.08
CA LEU A 87 2.11 39.30 10.39
C LEU A 87 3.26 40.32 10.23
N ASP A 88 2.95 41.58 9.92
CA ASP A 88 3.98 42.65 9.85
C ASP A 88 4.68 42.82 11.21
N LEU A 89 3.90 42.82 12.31
CA LEU A 89 4.47 42.86 13.66
C LEU A 89 5.33 41.63 13.98
N LEU A 90 4.95 40.43 13.54
CA LEU A 90 5.76 39.23 13.71
C LEU A 90 7.11 39.35 12.99
N VAL A 91 7.08 39.78 11.73
CA VAL A 91 8.30 39.94 10.93
C VAL A 91 9.25 41.00 11.52
N THR A 92 8.69 42.15 11.97
CA THR A 92 9.49 43.31 12.39
C THR A 92 9.89 43.27 13.86
N HIS A 93 9.05 42.76 14.73
CA HIS A 93 9.22 42.85 16.19
C HIS A 93 9.47 41.51 16.87
N LEU A 94 8.92 40.42 16.31
CA LEU A 94 8.96 39.11 16.96
C LEU A 94 9.35 37.99 15.96
N PRO A 95 10.57 38.06 15.37
CA PRO A 95 11.04 37.02 14.47
C PRO A 95 11.21 35.69 15.18
N LEU A 96 11.15 34.57 14.45
CA LEU A 96 11.19 33.22 15.04
C LEU A 96 12.43 32.97 15.91
N HIS A 97 13.58 33.51 15.54
CA HIS A 97 14.83 33.36 16.31
C HIS A 97 14.89 34.22 17.58
N SER A 98 13.85 35.02 17.86
CA SER A 98 13.87 35.90 19.04
C SER A 98 14.00 35.11 20.34
N SER A 99 14.82 35.62 21.26
CA SER A 99 15.03 34.99 22.59
C SER A 99 13.74 34.85 23.40
N VAL A 100 12.76 35.70 23.14
CA VAL A 100 11.43 35.60 23.77
C VAL A 100 10.73 34.34 23.33
N LEU A 101 10.64 34.08 22.03
CA LEU A 101 9.96 32.91 21.49
C LEU A 101 10.71 31.60 21.82
N GLN A 102 12.04 31.63 21.79
CA GLN A 102 12.84 30.41 21.95
C GLN A 102 13.14 30.04 23.40
N ARG A 103 13.15 31.00 24.34
CA ARG A 103 13.57 30.74 25.70
C ARG A 103 12.53 31.07 26.77
N ARG A 104 11.62 32.04 26.55
CA ARG A 104 10.66 32.49 27.56
C ARG A 104 9.24 31.99 27.35
N VAL A 105 8.85 31.75 26.09
CA VAL A 105 7.51 31.26 25.72
C VAL A 105 7.45 29.75 25.94
N THR A 106 6.32 29.25 26.41
CA THR A 106 6.10 27.80 26.52
C THR A 106 5.99 27.18 25.11
N SER A 107 6.42 25.92 24.98
CA SER A 107 6.29 25.19 23.70
C SER A 107 4.86 25.20 23.16
N LYS A 108 3.85 25.08 24.05
CA LYS A 108 2.44 25.09 23.65
C LYS A 108 1.96 26.44 23.11
N ASP A 109 2.43 27.54 23.71
CA ASP A 109 2.09 28.89 23.23
C ASP A 109 2.79 29.16 21.88
N LEU A 110 4.04 28.71 21.71
CA LEU A 110 4.75 28.80 20.44
C LEU A 110 4.04 27.97 19.34
N GLU A 111 3.62 26.75 19.64
CA GLU A 111 2.81 25.91 18.73
C GLU A 111 1.50 26.61 18.35
N LEU A 112 0.84 27.25 19.31
CA LEU A 112 -0.39 28.01 19.06
C LEU A 112 -0.14 29.18 18.10
N LEU A 113 0.93 29.93 18.31
CA LEU A 113 1.31 31.08 17.47
C LEU A 113 1.63 30.62 16.05
N VAL A 114 2.49 29.63 15.91
CA VAL A 114 2.89 29.10 14.58
C VAL A 114 1.68 28.50 13.86
N GLY A 115 0.81 27.79 14.57
CA GLY A 115 -0.42 27.24 14.00
C GLY A 115 -1.42 28.30 13.53
N ALA A 116 -1.52 29.41 14.28
CA ALA A 116 -2.35 30.54 13.88
C ALA A 116 -1.75 31.26 12.66
N ALA A 117 -0.42 31.46 12.65
CA ALA A 117 0.30 32.10 11.54
C ALA A 117 0.17 31.30 10.25
N VAL A 118 0.43 29.99 10.27
CA VAL A 118 0.27 29.17 9.04
C VAL A 118 -1.19 28.99 8.64
N GLY A 119 -2.12 29.18 9.57
CA GLY A 119 -3.55 29.16 9.26
C GLY A 119 -4.00 30.22 8.24
N VAL A 120 -3.23 31.29 8.05
CA VAL A 120 -3.56 32.38 7.10
C VAL A 120 -3.42 31.94 5.64
N VAL A 121 -2.63 30.89 5.33
CA VAL A 121 -2.44 30.39 3.94
C VAL A 121 -3.75 29.92 3.30
N ILE A 122 -4.73 29.50 4.12
CA ILE A 122 -6.04 29.07 3.65
C ILE A 122 -6.79 30.17 2.92
N ARG A 123 -6.50 31.44 3.25
CA ARG A 123 -7.10 32.61 2.60
C ARG A 123 -6.66 32.78 1.14
N ARG A 124 -5.54 32.16 0.74
CA ARG A 124 -4.93 32.29 -0.61
C ARG A 124 -4.62 33.75 -0.99
N ASP A 125 -4.35 34.61 0.01
CA ASP A 125 -3.98 36.00 -0.20
C ASP A 125 -2.46 36.12 -0.35
N MET A 126 -2.00 36.63 -1.50
CA MET A 126 -0.57 36.76 -1.83
C MET A 126 0.19 37.63 -0.82
N SER A 127 -0.49 38.67 -0.28
CA SER A 127 0.19 39.58 0.64
C SER A 127 0.36 38.97 2.04
N LEU A 128 -0.58 38.14 2.47
CA LEU A 128 -0.46 37.36 3.71
C LEU A 128 0.64 36.30 3.55
N ASN A 129 0.60 35.55 2.45
CA ASN A 129 1.58 34.49 2.19
C ASN A 129 3.01 35.05 2.14
N ARG A 130 3.25 36.18 1.44
CA ARG A 130 4.57 36.80 1.39
C ARG A 130 5.12 37.12 2.78
N ARG A 131 4.30 37.66 3.68
CA ARG A 131 4.68 38.01 5.05
C ARG A 131 4.93 36.76 5.90
N LEU A 132 4.06 35.77 5.77
CA LEU A 132 4.24 34.49 6.46
C LEU A 132 5.57 33.85 6.07
N TRP A 133 5.86 33.77 4.77
CA TRP A 133 7.12 33.19 4.31
C TRP A 133 8.35 34.00 4.79
N ALA A 134 8.26 35.34 4.79
CA ALA A 134 9.33 36.16 5.34
C ALA A 134 9.57 35.91 6.85
N TRP A 135 8.52 35.59 7.60
CA TRP A 135 8.63 35.26 9.01
C TRP A 135 9.20 33.84 9.24
N LEU A 136 8.72 32.85 8.48
CA LEU A 136 9.16 31.46 8.61
C LEU A 136 10.58 31.22 8.12
N LEU A 137 10.98 31.86 7.02
CA LEU A 137 12.27 31.66 6.38
C LEU A 137 13.36 32.64 6.84
N GLY A 138 12.97 33.62 7.67
CA GLY A 138 13.91 34.61 8.20
C GLY A 138 14.30 35.72 7.22
N PRO A 139 15.20 36.62 7.63
CA PRO A 139 15.69 37.72 6.80
C PRO A 139 16.61 37.22 5.69
N ASP A 140 16.59 37.92 4.54
CA ASP A 140 17.54 37.67 3.44
C ASP A 140 18.94 38.16 3.85
N PHE A 141 19.89 37.26 4.01
CA PHE A 141 21.24 37.54 4.48
C PHE A 141 22.12 38.30 3.46
N ASP A 142 21.75 38.27 2.16
CA ASP A 142 22.60 38.76 1.07
C ASP A 142 22.62 40.28 0.83
N LYS A 143 21.84 41.08 1.59
CA LYS A 143 21.76 42.52 1.37
C LYS A 143 22.63 43.41 2.28
N SER A 144 23.30 42.82 3.27
CA SER A 144 24.04 43.62 4.27
C SER A 144 25.56 43.70 4.08
N SER A 145 26.15 42.96 3.14
CA SER A 145 27.64 42.98 2.97
C SER A 145 28.16 43.82 1.80
N HIS A 146 27.28 44.41 0.96
CA HIS A 146 27.73 45.22 -0.20
C HIS A 146 27.16 46.65 -0.26
N ALA A 147 26.89 47.26 0.90
CA ALA A 147 26.50 48.68 0.92
C ALA A 147 27.66 49.68 1.03
N ASN A 148 28.92 49.24 1.01
CA ASN A 148 30.08 50.09 1.00
C ASN A 148 31.11 49.60 -0.02
N ASP A 149 30.84 49.75 -1.31
CA ASP A 149 31.84 50.16 -2.26
C ASP A 149 31.18 50.51 -3.62
N ALA A 150 31.13 51.79 -3.88
CA ALA A 150 30.75 52.32 -5.18
C ALA A 150 31.97 52.27 -6.11
N GLY A 151 31.97 51.39 -7.08
CA GLY A 151 33.03 51.34 -8.08
C GLY A 151 32.77 50.31 -9.18
N VAL A 152 32.16 50.78 -10.25
CA VAL A 152 32.36 50.42 -11.67
C VAL A 152 33.10 49.09 -11.97
N HIS A 153 32.46 48.12 -12.58
CA HIS A 153 32.68 47.63 -13.94
C HIS A 153 31.91 46.36 -14.27
N ASN A 154 31.31 46.39 -15.45
CA ASN A 154 30.69 45.27 -16.18
C ASN A 154 31.58 44.04 -16.29
N SER A 155 31.02 42.87 -16.09
CA SER A 155 31.18 41.76 -17.03
C SER A 155 30.29 40.57 -16.70
N MET A 156 29.69 40.04 -17.74
CA MET A 156 28.81 38.84 -17.79
C MET A 156 29.54 37.60 -17.24
N SER A 157 28.91 36.93 -16.29
CA SER A 157 29.04 35.46 -16.18
C SER A 157 27.81 34.87 -15.53
N SER A 158 27.02 34.17 -16.32
CA SER A 158 25.75 33.50 -15.96
C SER A 158 25.89 32.27 -15.05
N SER A 159 27.10 31.91 -14.64
CA SER A 159 27.37 30.77 -13.77
C SER A 159 27.39 31.08 -12.27
N SER A 160 27.63 32.34 -11.88
CA SER A 160 27.68 32.71 -10.45
C SER A 160 26.31 32.96 -9.83
N ALA A 161 25.29 33.28 -10.63
CA ALA A 161 23.92 33.50 -10.14
C ALA A 161 23.23 32.22 -9.68
N ALA A 162 23.52 31.08 -10.31
CA ALA A 162 22.97 29.80 -9.94
C ALA A 162 23.58 29.26 -8.62
N MET A 163 24.88 29.47 -8.38
CA MET A 163 25.51 29.08 -7.13
C MET A 163 25.05 29.94 -5.93
N ALA A 164 24.91 31.25 -6.13
CA ALA A 164 24.40 32.16 -5.08
C ALA A 164 22.94 31.88 -4.68
N THR A 165 22.11 31.36 -5.60
CA THR A 165 20.75 30.93 -5.28
C THR A 165 20.71 29.63 -4.48
N PHE A 166 21.64 28.70 -4.70
CA PHE A 166 21.74 27.45 -3.92
C PHE A 166 22.16 27.71 -2.47
N ASP A 167 23.16 28.58 -2.24
CA ASP A 167 23.61 28.91 -0.88
C ASP A 167 22.55 29.66 -0.08
N ASN A 168 21.81 30.56 -0.73
CA ASN A 168 20.74 31.34 -0.09
C ASN A 168 19.55 30.45 0.32
N ASN A 169 19.21 29.47 -0.50
CA ASN A 169 18.13 28.54 -0.22
C ASN A 169 18.49 27.54 0.89
N SER A 170 19.73 27.09 0.96
CA SER A 170 20.25 26.26 2.05
C SER A 170 20.19 27.01 3.39
N SER A 171 20.55 28.27 3.42
CA SER A 171 20.49 29.12 4.60
C SER A 171 19.06 29.32 5.13
N LYS A 172 18.08 29.50 4.24
CA LYS A 172 16.65 29.65 4.61
C LYS A 172 16.05 28.36 5.17
N SER A 173 16.37 27.22 4.54
CA SER A 173 15.96 25.91 5.03
C SER A 173 16.52 25.62 6.41
N HIS A 174 17.80 25.93 6.64
CA HIS A 174 18.45 25.77 7.95
C HIS A 174 17.84 26.68 9.03
N TYR A 175 17.55 27.95 8.71
CA TYR A 175 16.85 28.84 9.65
C TYR A 175 15.49 28.27 10.06
N PHE A 176 14.70 27.80 9.11
CA PHE A 176 13.40 27.21 9.39
C PHE A 176 13.54 25.92 10.22
N GLU A 177 14.48 25.06 9.88
CA GLU A 177 14.76 23.81 10.59
C GLU A 177 15.08 24.07 12.05
N GLN A 178 15.93 25.07 12.32
CA GLN A 178 16.35 25.42 13.65
C GLN A 178 15.25 26.02 14.52
N PHE A 179 14.45 26.94 14.00
CA PHE A 179 13.55 27.77 14.80
C PHE A 179 12.06 27.48 14.58
N GLY A 180 11.64 27.05 13.40
CA GLY A 180 10.24 26.93 13.00
C GLY A 180 9.71 25.51 12.84
N PHE A 181 10.56 24.55 12.51
CA PHE A 181 10.20 23.20 12.13
C PHE A 181 9.44 22.45 13.24
N LYS A 182 10.03 22.29 14.42
CA LYS A 182 9.42 21.55 15.53
C LYS A 182 8.05 22.10 15.93
N PRO A 183 7.89 23.41 16.21
CA PRO A 183 6.60 23.95 16.60
C PRO A 183 5.55 23.87 15.49
N LEU A 184 5.94 23.97 14.20
CA LEU A 184 5.03 23.82 13.09
C LEU A 184 4.51 22.39 12.97
N VAL A 185 5.40 21.41 12.96
CA VAL A 185 5.02 19.98 12.90
C VAL A 185 4.14 19.60 14.07
N SER A 186 4.50 20.03 15.30
CA SER A 186 3.69 19.78 16.50
C SER A 186 2.30 20.41 16.41
N SER A 187 2.21 21.64 15.91
CA SER A 187 0.94 22.34 15.72
C SER A 187 0.04 21.64 14.69
N VAL A 188 0.57 21.21 13.54
CA VAL A 188 -0.19 20.47 12.52
C VAL A 188 -0.64 19.12 13.07
N LYS A 189 0.25 18.36 13.74
CA LYS A 189 -0.09 17.09 14.40
C LYS A 189 -1.20 17.29 15.47
N SER A 190 -1.15 18.36 16.23
CA SER A 190 -2.18 18.72 17.22
C SER A 190 -3.53 19.03 16.55
N MET A 191 -3.53 19.77 15.43
CA MET A 191 -4.75 20.02 14.64
C MET A 191 -5.35 18.73 14.09
N LEU A 192 -4.51 17.81 13.58
CA LEU A 192 -4.93 16.51 13.05
C LEU A 192 -5.50 15.57 14.14
N ALA A 193 -5.05 15.72 15.37
CA ALA A 193 -5.52 14.93 16.51
C ALA A 193 -6.89 15.38 17.04
N LYS A 194 -7.32 16.62 16.76
CA LYS A 194 -8.62 17.13 17.20
C LYS A 194 -9.77 16.40 16.51
N ASN A 195 -10.69 15.88 17.31
CA ASN A 195 -11.88 15.20 16.83
C ASN A 195 -13.04 16.22 16.62
N SER A 196 -12.95 17.05 15.59
CA SER A 196 -14.06 17.91 15.19
C SER A 196 -15.00 17.18 14.23
N SER A 197 -16.31 17.32 14.45
CA SER A 197 -17.36 16.84 13.53
C SER A 197 -17.63 17.82 12.39
N ASN A 198 -17.08 19.05 12.47
CA ASN A 198 -17.23 20.06 11.42
C ASN A 198 -16.24 19.78 10.27
N PRO A 199 -16.71 19.50 9.02
CA PRO A 199 -15.84 19.19 7.90
C PRO A 199 -14.83 20.29 7.58
N ASN A 200 -15.21 21.58 7.72
CA ASN A 200 -14.34 22.72 7.46
C ASN A 200 -13.16 22.79 8.42
N GLU A 201 -13.39 22.59 9.72
CA GLU A 201 -12.32 22.52 10.71
C GLU A 201 -11.45 21.29 10.50
N ARG A 202 -12.06 20.16 10.14
CA ARG A 202 -11.35 18.90 9.90
C ARG A 202 -10.45 18.95 8.67
N SER A 203 -10.89 19.61 7.60
CA SER A 203 -10.11 19.78 6.36
C SER A 203 -9.01 20.84 6.48
N ARG A 204 -9.08 21.72 7.50
CA ARG A 204 -8.13 22.81 7.69
C ARG A 204 -6.66 22.38 7.71
N PRO A 205 -6.22 21.40 8.53
CA PRO A 205 -4.82 20.95 8.54
C PRO A 205 -4.37 20.37 7.20
N TYR A 206 -5.23 19.70 6.44
CA TYR A 206 -4.89 19.16 5.12
C TYR A 206 -4.61 20.27 4.12
N ARG A 207 -5.45 21.32 4.11
CA ARG A 207 -5.26 22.51 3.26
C ARG A 207 -4.00 23.30 3.65
N ILE A 208 -3.71 23.40 4.94
CA ILE A 208 -2.45 24.00 5.42
C ILE A 208 -1.27 23.17 4.88
N SER A 209 -1.25 21.85 5.09
CA SER A 209 -0.18 20.98 4.64
C SER A 209 0.04 21.06 3.12
N LEU A 210 -1.03 21.11 2.33
CA LEU A 210 -0.96 21.33 0.88
C LEU A 210 -0.29 22.66 0.54
N SER A 211 -0.69 23.76 1.19
CA SER A 211 -0.11 25.08 0.93
C SER A 211 1.35 25.22 1.37
N LEU A 212 1.78 24.43 2.37
CA LEU A 212 3.19 24.39 2.79
C LEU A 212 4.11 23.77 1.71
N MET A 213 3.55 22.93 0.84
CA MET A 213 4.30 22.30 -0.27
C MET A 213 4.68 23.30 -1.37
N ASP A 214 3.99 24.45 -1.46
CA ASP A 214 4.34 25.52 -2.40
C ASP A 214 5.75 26.09 -2.16
N ARG A 215 6.34 25.82 -1.00
CA ARG A 215 7.69 26.21 -0.61
C ARG A 215 8.49 25.00 -0.20
N TRP A 216 9.40 24.57 -1.07
CA TRP A 216 10.20 23.37 -0.85
C TRP A 216 11.06 23.46 0.42
N GLU A 217 11.56 24.68 0.80
CA GLU A 217 12.36 24.90 2.01
C GLU A 217 11.61 24.53 3.29
N VAL A 218 10.28 24.61 3.26
CA VAL A 218 9.39 24.25 4.36
C VAL A 218 8.75 22.89 4.11
N GLY A 219 8.20 22.71 2.91
CA GLY A 219 7.48 21.50 2.52
C GLY A 219 8.35 20.26 2.58
N GLY A 220 9.58 20.32 2.06
CA GLY A 220 10.52 19.20 2.07
C GLY A 220 10.81 18.64 3.46
N LEU A 221 10.81 19.50 4.50
CA LEU A 221 11.01 19.09 5.88
C LEU A 221 9.71 18.66 6.58
N VAL A 222 8.61 19.38 6.33
CA VAL A 222 7.35 19.18 7.06
C VAL A 222 6.54 18.00 6.54
N VAL A 223 6.48 17.81 5.20
CA VAL A 223 5.64 16.79 4.57
C VAL A 223 5.96 15.37 5.04
N PRO A 224 7.22 14.94 5.13
CA PRO A 224 7.56 13.60 5.63
C PRO A 224 7.02 13.34 7.06
N GLU A 225 7.02 14.38 7.90
CA GLU A 225 6.59 14.27 9.30
C GLU A 225 5.06 14.26 9.49
N VAL A 226 4.32 14.89 8.56
CA VAL A 226 2.86 15.04 8.66
C VAL A 226 2.10 14.08 7.75
N PHE A 227 2.76 13.43 6.79
CA PHE A 227 2.12 12.56 5.80
C PHE A 227 1.28 11.44 6.46
N LEU A 228 1.90 10.53 7.20
CA LEU A 228 1.17 9.46 7.90
C LEU A 228 0.13 9.98 8.90
N PRO A 229 0.41 11.01 9.74
CA PRO A 229 -0.60 11.67 10.56
C PRO A 229 -1.84 12.16 9.78
N VAL A 230 -1.67 12.73 8.57
CA VAL A 230 -2.78 13.13 7.69
C VAL A 230 -3.62 11.93 7.28
N ILE A 231 -2.97 10.87 6.79
CA ILE A 231 -3.67 9.67 6.35
C ILE A 231 -4.41 8.99 7.50
N ARG A 232 -3.76 8.82 8.66
CA ARG A 232 -4.39 8.26 9.88
C ARG A 232 -5.57 9.11 10.37
N SER A 233 -5.47 10.43 10.25
CA SER A 233 -6.55 11.36 10.58
C SER A 233 -7.74 11.17 9.63
N THR A 234 -7.50 11.01 8.34
CA THR A 234 -8.52 10.77 7.31
C THR A 234 -9.20 9.42 7.50
N GLN A 235 -8.42 8.36 7.76
CA GLN A 235 -8.95 7.02 8.06
C GLN A 235 -9.86 7.03 9.29
N ARG A 236 -9.42 7.67 10.39
CA ARG A 236 -10.25 7.81 11.60
C ARG A 236 -11.54 8.58 11.33
N TYR A 237 -11.48 9.64 10.51
CA TYR A 237 -12.66 10.42 10.20
C TYR A 237 -13.70 9.63 9.40
N LYS A 238 -13.29 8.64 8.57
CA LYS A 238 -14.21 7.74 7.86
C LYS A 238 -15.20 7.05 8.82
N HIS A 239 -14.76 6.71 10.03
CA HIS A 239 -15.60 6.04 11.04
C HIS A 239 -16.44 7.01 11.88
N ILE A 240 -16.07 8.31 11.92
CA ILE A 240 -16.71 9.32 12.76
C ILE A 240 -17.67 10.18 11.95
N ALA A 241 -17.52 10.23 10.64
CA ALA A 241 -18.30 11.09 9.75
C ALA A 241 -19.80 10.73 9.83
N LYS A 242 -20.64 11.78 10.01
CA LYS A 242 -22.10 11.63 10.13
C LYS A 242 -22.77 11.21 8.83
N SER A 243 -22.16 11.52 7.69
CA SER A 243 -22.66 11.19 6.35
C SER A 243 -21.50 10.96 5.39
N LYS A 244 -21.77 10.23 4.28
CA LYS A 244 -20.81 10.05 3.19
C LYS A 244 -20.39 11.39 2.60
N ALA A 245 -21.31 12.33 2.41
CA ALA A 245 -21.01 13.67 1.87
C ALA A 245 -20.02 14.45 2.76
N SER A 246 -20.16 14.38 4.10
CA SER A 246 -19.21 15.00 5.02
C SER A 246 -17.83 14.37 4.94
N PHE A 247 -17.75 13.05 4.76
CA PHE A 247 -16.49 12.36 4.53
C PHE A 247 -15.86 12.78 3.21
N ASP A 248 -16.62 12.78 2.11
CA ASP A 248 -16.14 13.11 0.77
C ASP A 248 -15.60 14.57 0.70
N GLU A 249 -16.19 15.51 1.44
CA GLU A 249 -15.70 16.89 1.53
C GLU A 249 -14.30 16.95 2.17
N VAL A 250 -14.11 16.27 3.29
CA VAL A 250 -12.83 16.21 4.00
C VAL A 250 -11.80 15.41 3.19
N PHE A 251 -12.23 14.28 2.63
CA PHE A 251 -11.40 13.39 1.82
C PHE A 251 -10.84 14.11 0.58
N ARG A 252 -11.64 14.97 -0.07
CA ARG A 252 -11.16 15.78 -1.22
C ARG A 252 -9.94 16.62 -0.85
N SER A 253 -9.92 17.21 0.35
CA SER A 253 -8.77 18.00 0.80
C SER A 253 -7.54 17.12 1.14
N ALA A 254 -7.78 15.93 1.68
CA ALA A 254 -6.73 14.95 1.97
C ALA A 254 -6.16 14.34 0.67
N SER A 255 -7.02 14.08 -0.33
CA SER A 255 -6.60 13.59 -1.64
C SER A 255 -5.76 14.63 -2.40
N ALA A 256 -6.17 15.90 -2.38
CA ALA A 256 -5.39 16.98 -2.99
C ALA A 256 -3.98 17.12 -2.34
N PHE A 257 -3.88 16.92 -1.02
CA PHE A 257 -2.58 16.86 -0.35
C PHE A 257 -1.78 15.64 -0.81
N PHE A 258 -2.40 14.47 -0.85
CA PHE A 258 -1.76 13.22 -1.28
C PHE A 258 -1.21 13.30 -2.71
N ASP A 259 -2.01 13.83 -3.64
CA ASP A 259 -1.65 13.98 -5.06
C ASP A 259 -0.46 14.95 -5.28
N GLY A 260 -0.17 15.81 -4.30
CA GLY A 260 1.01 16.69 -4.34
C GLY A 260 2.27 16.08 -3.70
N VAL A 261 2.18 14.91 -3.06
CA VAL A 261 3.33 14.27 -2.42
C VAL A 261 4.08 13.39 -3.42
N GLU A 262 5.42 13.43 -3.39
CA GLU A 262 6.25 12.60 -4.26
C GLU A 262 6.00 11.10 -4.07
N SER A 263 5.92 10.35 -5.17
CA SER A 263 5.71 8.90 -5.19
C SER A 263 6.70 8.16 -4.30
N SER A 264 7.96 8.56 -4.33
CA SER A 264 9.04 7.98 -3.53
C SER A 264 8.78 8.06 -2.02
N LEU A 265 8.25 9.20 -1.54
CA LEU A 265 7.90 9.38 -0.13
C LEU A 265 6.69 8.52 0.25
N ILE A 266 5.65 8.51 -0.59
CA ILE A 266 4.45 7.70 -0.37
C ILE A 266 4.81 6.23 -0.20
N PHE A 267 5.61 5.69 -1.13
CA PHE A 267 6.00 4.29 -1.09
C PHE A 267 7.07 3.98 -0.04
N SER A 268 7.94 4.94 0.31
CA SER A 268 8.82 4.82 1.48
C SER A 268 8.03 4.59 2.76
N GLU A 269 6.97 5.36 2.97
CA GLU A 269 6.12 5.21 4.15
C GLU A 269 5.29 3.91 4.12
N LEU A 270 4.75 3.51 2.93
CA LEU A 270 4.04 2.24 2.75
C LEU A 270 4.94 1.03 3.04
N VAL A 271 6.14 1.00 2.47
CA VAL A 271 7.13 -0.06 2.73
C VAL A 271 7.57 -0.05 4.20
N GLY A 272 7.72 1.14 4.78
CA GLY A 272 7.99 1.31 6.21
C GLY A 272 6.91 0.70 7.11
N LEU A 273 5.62 0.86 6.77
CA LEU A 273 4.51 0.24 7.50
C LEU A 273 4.54 -1.30 7.43
N ILE A 274 4.94 -1.86 6.28
CA ILE A 274 4.94 -3.31 6.03
C ILE A 274 6.18 -3.99 6.59
N LEU A 275 7.38 -3.48 6.26
CA LEU A 275 8.67 -4.14 6.56
C LEU A 275 9.33 -3.67 7.86
N SER A 276 8.83 -2.60 8.50
CA SER A 276 9.47 -2.06 9.70
C SER A 276 9.61 -3.12 10.81
N PRO A 277 10.77 -3.20 11.48
CA PRO A 277 10.92 -4.00 12.68
C PRO A 277 10.02 -3.52 13.84
N ARG A 278 9.49 -2.28 13.76
CA ARG A 278 8.47 -1.77 14.69
C ARG A 278 7.11 -2.44 14.52
N SER A 279 6.82 -3.01 13.34
CA SER A 279 5.68 -3.90 13.08
C SER A 279 6.00 -5.34 13.49
N SER A 280 6.90 -5.53 14.46
CA SER A 280 7.34 -6.84 14.90
C SER A 280 6.22 -7.58 15.64
N ILE A 281 6.33 -8.88 15.58
CA ILE A 281 5.55 -9.94 16.22
C ILE A 281 5.17 -9.63 17.68
N SER A 282 5.99 -8.85 18.39
CA SER A 282 5.77 -8.46 19.80
C SER A 282 4.62 -7.45 20.02
N ARG A 283 4.04 -6.86 18.97
CA ARG A 283 2.90 -5.93 19.07
C ARG A 283 1.88 -6.17 17.94
N PRO A 284 1.10 -7.26 18.02
CA PRO A 284 0.21 -7.71 16.95
C PRO A 284 -0.85 -6.68 16.56
N ASN A 285 -1.44 -5.97 17.52
CA ASN A 285 -2.47 -4.95 17.23
C ASN A 285 -1.92 -3.80 16.39
N ARG A 286 -0.67 -3.39 16.64
CA ARG A 286 -0.04 -2.32 15.86
C ARG A 286 0.25 -2.75 14.42
N MET A 287 0.68 -3.98 14.23
CA MET A 287 0.90 -4.55 12.88
C MET A 287 -0.40 -4.52 12.07
N MET A 288 -1.51 -4.93 12.67
CA MET A 288 -2.82 -4.89 12.01
C MET A 288 -3.28 -3.46 11.70
N ASP A 289 -3.05 -2.50 12.60
CA ASP A 289 -3.37 -1.09 12.37
C ASP A 289 -2.53 -0.50 11.23
N ASP A 290 -1.25 -0.85 11.14
CA ASP A 290 -0.35 -0.42 10.07
C ASP A 290 -0.73 -1.06 8.71
N LEU A 291 -1.11 -2.35 8.67
CA LEU A 291 -1.62 -3.02 7.47
C LEU A 291 -2.95 -2.41 7.00
N ARG A 292 -3.90 -2.19 7.91
CA ARG A 292 -5.18 -1.53 7.59
C ARG A 292 -4.99 -0.10 7.08
N LEU A 293 -3.98 0.61 7.58
CA LEU A 293 -3.63 1.93 7.09
C LEU A 293 -3.10 1.85 5.65
N ALA A 294 -2.22 0.89 5.36
CA ALA A 294 -1.71 0.64 4.01
C ALA A 294 -2.86 0.27 3.04
N THR A 295 -3.76 -0.64 3.45
CA THR A 295 -4.97 -0.98 2.67
C THR A 295 -5.84 0.24 2.39
N PHE A 296 -6.04 1.10 3.40
CA PHE A 296 -6.82 2.33 3.25
C PHE A 296 -6.18 3.27 2.23
N MET A 297 -4.86 3.45 2.26
CA MET A 297 -4.13 4.27 1.29
C MET A 297 -4.31 3.74 -0.13
N LEU A 298 -4.04 2.46 -0.34
CA LEU A 298 -4.06 1.83 -1.65
C LEU A 298 -5.46 1.74 -2.28
N SER A 299 -6.51 1.67 -1.46
CA SER A 299 -7.90 1.54 -1.93
C SER A 299 -8.62 2.87 -2.14
N HIS A 300 -8.16 3.97 -1.55
CA HIS A 300 -8.89 5.24 -1.58
C HIS A 300 -8.15 6.35 -2.32
N PHE A 301 -6.82 6.38 -2.28
CA PHE A 301 -6.03 7.42 -2.92
C PHE A 301 -5.62 7.03 -4.35
N ASN A 302 -5.22 8.02 -5.14
CA ASN A 302 -4.81 7.80 -6.52
C ASN A 302 -3.41 7.16 -6.58
N MET A 303 -3.33 5.95 -7.15
CA MET A 303 -2.10 5.18 -7.35
C MET A 303 -1.81 4.93 -8.85
N LYS A 304 -2.29 5.83 -9.74
CA LYS A 304 -2.26 5.57 -11.19
C LYS A 304 -1.12 6.27 -11.93
N GLU A 305 -0.23 6.95 -11.23
CA GLU A 305 0.95 7.55 -11.85
C GLU A 305 1.87 6.47 -12.42
N GLU A 306 2.45 6.72 -13.58
CA GLU A 306 3.27 5.75 -14.30
C GLU A 306 4.44 5.24 -13.48
N GLU A 307 5.11 6.13 -12.76
CA GLU A 307 6.21 5.79 -11.87
C GLU A 307 5.76 4.90 -10.72
N MET A 308 4.60 5.19 -10.11
CA MET A 308 4.01 4.35 -9.07
C MET A 308 3.74 2.95 -9.59
N LEU A 309 3.15 2.84 -10.79
CA LEU A 309 2.75 1.56 -11.38
C LEU A 309 3.93 0.70 -11.81
N THR A 310 4.99 1.32 -12.34
CA THR A 310 6.11 0.58 -12.96
C THR A 310 7.28 0.34 -12.02
N THR A 311 7.53 1.24 -11.08
CA THR A 311 8.68 1.16 -10.18
C THR A 311 8.30 0.75 -8.76
N HIS A 312 7.31 1.41 -8.19
CA HIS A 312 7.03 1.27 -6.75
C HIS A 312 6.08 0.12 -6.42
N ILE A 313 5.02 -0.10 -7.20
CA ILE A 313 4.07 -1.20 -6.94
C ILE A 313 4.74 -2.58 -7.01
N PRO A 314 5.62 -2.91 -7.97
CA PRO A 314 6.36 -4.16 -7.94
C PRO A 314 7.16 -4.39 -6.64
N LEU A 315 7.86 -3.36 -6.15
CA LEU A 315 8.61 -3.43 -4.89
C LEU A 315 7.68 -3.58 -3.67
N LEU A 316 6.49 -2.98 -3.71
CA LEU A 316 5.50 -3.12 -2.65
C LEU A 316 4.89 -4.54 -2.64
N ILE A 317 4.56 -5.13 -3.80
CA ILE A 317 4.13 -6.53 -3.91
C ILE A 317 5.20 -7.45 -3.31
N LEU A 318 6.47 -7.26 -3.68
CA LEU A 318 7.58 -8.02 -3.14
C LEU A 318 7.67 -7.89 -1.61
N SER A 319 7.52 -6.66 -1.08
CA SER A 319 7.53 -6.39 0.35
C SER A 319 6.41 -7.13 1.11
N LEU A 320 5.22 -7.20 0.53
CA LEU A 320 4.08 -7.95 1.08
C LEU A 320 4.34 -9.45 1.10
N LEU A 321 4.89 -10.01 0.01
CA LEU A 321 5.23 -11.45 -0.05
C LEU A 321 6.31 -11.82 0.96
N LEU A 322 7.36 -10.99 1.10
CA LEU A 322 8.41 -11.19 2.12
C LEU A 322 7.83 -11.14 3.53
N LYS A 323 6.91 -10.20 3.80
CA LYS A 323 6.22 -10.12 5.09
C LYS A 323 5.35 -11.34 5.35
N ALA A 324 4.56 -11.78 4.37
CA ALA A 324 3.74 -12.98 4.46
C ALA A 324 4.61 -14.21 4.78
N LYS A 325 5.72 -14.39 4.08
CA LYS A 325 6.65 -15.49 4.31
C LYS A 325 7.26 -15.46 5.71
N ALA A 326 7.68 -14.28 6.17
CA ALA A 326 8.21 -14.12 7.53
C ALA A 326 7.17 -14.46 8.62
N LEU A 327 5.89 -14.16 8.39
CA LEU A 327 4.80 -14.55 9.29
C LEU A 327 4.60 -16.07 9.29
N CYS A 328 4.64 -16.71 8.11
CA CYS A 328 4.43 -18.15 7.96
C CYS A 328 5.57 -18.99 8.55
N THR A 329 6.81 -18.52 8.43
CA THR A 329 8.02 -19.23 8.92
C THR A 329 8.36 -18.91 10.37
N SER A 330 7.56 -18.08 11.06
CA SER A 330 7.81 -17.73 12.46
C SER A 330 7.60 -18.93 13.38
N SER A 331 8.55 -19.16 14.28
CA SER A 331 8.44 -20.20 15.33
C SER A 331 7.26 -19.99 16.28
N ALA A 332 6.76 -18.75 16.38
CA ALA A 332 5.61 -18.40 17.21
C ALA A 332 4.25 -18.85 16.62
N TRP A 333 4.24 -19.44 15.40
CA TRP A 333 2.99 -19.87 14.76
C TRP A 333 2.13 -20.81 15.61
N ASN A 334 2.77 -21.63 16.43
CA ASN A 334 2.11 -22.60 17.29
C ASN A 334 1.52 -21.97 18.58
N GLU A 335 1.77 -20.68 18.84
CA GLU A 335 1.16 -19.97 19.97
C GLU A 335 -0.27 -19.54 19.65
N PRO A 336 -1.29 -19.91 20.47
CA PRO A 336 -2.72 -19.70 20.12
C PRO A 336 -3.08 -18.22 19.89
N GLY A 337 -2.47 -17.31 20.61
CA GLY A 337 -2.70 -15.87 20.44
C GLY A 337 -2.04 -15.28 19.20
N TYR A 338 -0.88 -15.80 18.81
CA TYR A 338 -0.14 -15.37 17.63
C TYR A 338 -0.79 -15.86 16.34
N SER A 339 -1.17 -17.14 16.29
CA SER A 339 -1.79 -17.77 15.12
C SER A 339 -3.03 -17.01 14.60
N SER A 340 -3.92 -16.61 15.50
CA SER A 340 -5.12 -15.85 15.14
C SER A 340 -4.82 -14.49 14.52
N VAL A 341 -3.84 -13.75 15.08
CA VAL A 341 -3.44 -12.44 14.55
C VAL A 341 -2.67 -12.57 13.26
N ALA A 342 -1.76 -13.55 13.17
CA ALA A 342 -1.00 -13.83 11.96
C ALA A 342 -1.93 -14.25 10.81
N SER A 343 -2.96 -15.05 11.09
CA SER A 343 -4.01 -15.42 10.12
C SER A 343 -4.72 -14.18 9.56
N SER A 344 -5.22 -13.31 10.45
CA SER A 344 -5.87 -12.06 10.03
C SER A 344 -4.92 -11.14 9.25
N ALA A 345 -3.64 -11.11 9.61
CA ALA A 345 -2.64 -10.33 8.88
C ALA A 345 -2.37 -10.91 7.48
N LEU A 346 -2.34 -12.24 7.33
CA LEU A 346 -2.17 -12.90 6.04
C LEU A 346 -3.36 -12.66 5.11
N ASP A 347 -4.60 -12.69 5.63
CA ASP A 347 -5.81 -12.34 4.88
C ASP A 347 -5.75 -10.90 4.36
N GLU A 348 -5.35 -9.95 5.21
CA GLU A 348 -5.20 -8.55 4.82
C GLU A 348 -4.08 -8.38 3.77
N ILE A 349 -2.92 -9.01 3.97
CA ILE A 349 -1.81 -9.00 3.01
C ILE A 349 -2.25 -9.59 1.66
N GLY A 350 -2.97 -10.71 1.67
CA GLY A 350 -3.50 -11.35 0.46
C GLY A 350 -4.47 -10.45 -0.30
N SER A 351 -5.37 -9.77 0.43
CA SER A 351 -6.31 -8.81 -0.14
C SER A 351 -5.60 -7.63 -0.81
N VAL A 352 -4.61 -7.04 -0.13
CA VAL A 352 -3.80 -5.94 -0.66
C VAL A 352 -2.98 -6.38 -1.86
N ALA A 353 -2.31 -7.54 -1.79
CA ALA A 353 -1.52 -8.08 -2.89
C ALA A 353 -2.37 -8.30 -4.14
N ASN A 354 -3.57 -8.86 -4.00
CA ASN A 354 -4.53 -9.04 -5.11
C ASN A 354 -4.96 -7.70 -5.73
N LEU A 355 -5.19 -6.67 -4.90
CA LEU A 355 -5.51 -5.33 -5.38
C LEU A 355 -4.35 -4.75 -6.21
N LEU A 356 -3.11 -4.87 -5.74
CA LEU A 356 -1.92 -4.37 -6.43
C LEU A 356 -1.63 -5.12 -7.74
N VAL A 357 -1.84 -6.44 -7.77
CA VAL A 357 -1.68 -7.24 -9.01
C VAL A 357 -2.68 -6.82 -10.08
N ARG A 358 -3.89 -6.40 -9.70
CA ARG A 358 -4.87 -5.85 -10.66
C ARG A 358 -4.43 -4.48 -11.20
N LEU A 359 -3.78 -3.66 -10.40
CA LEU A 359 -3.33 -2.32 -10.77
C LEU A 359 -2.07 -2.33 -11.62
N VAL A 360 -1.13 -3.24 -11.34
CA VAL A 360 0.17 -3.28 -12.02
C VAL A 360 0.01 -3.70 -13.49
N PRO A 361 0.56 -2.93 -14.45
CA PRO A 361 0.54 -3.30 -15.86
C PRO A 361 1.67 -4.30 -16.19
N GLU A 362 1.50 -5.10 -17.23
CA GLU A 362 2.50 -6.07 -17.70
C GLU A 362 3.85 -5.42 -18.06
N ARG A 363 3.81 -4.17 -18.58
CA ARG A 363 5.02 -3.43 -18.94
C ARG A 363 5.94 -3.14 -17.75
N ALA A 364 5.44 -3.16 -16.51
CA ALA A 364 6.26 -3.01 -15.31
C ALA A 364 7.32 -4.12 -15.16
N PHE A 365 7.07 -5.27 -15.79
CA PHE A 365 7.91 -6.47 -15.74
C PHE A 365 8.64 -6.77 -17.05
N THR A 366 8.58 -5.85 -18.02
CA THR A 366 9.26 -6.00 -19.29
C THR A 366 10.55 -5.18 -19.32
N PRO A 367 11.65 -5.71 -19.88
CA PRO A 367 12.91 -4.97 -19.98
C PRO A 367 12.74 -3.74 -20.87
N HIS A 368 13.27 -2.60 -20.44
CA HIS A 368 13.28 -1.39 -21.24
C HIS A 368 14.29 -1.54 -22.39
N PRO A 369 13.92 -1.27 -23.65
CA PRO A 369 14.80 -1.52 -24.80
C PRO A 369 16.13 -0.74 -24.76
N GLU A 370 16.19 0.40 -24.06
CA GLU A 370 17.39 1.24 -23.96
C GLU A 370 18.39 0.79 -22.89
N LYS A 371 18.00 -0.05 -21.93
CA LYS A 371 18.84 -0.48 -20.79
C LYS A 371 19.34 -1.92 -20.88
N SER A 372 19.22 -2.58 -22.03
CA SER A 372 19.51 -4.02 -22.20
C SER A 372 21.01 -4.40 -22.15
N ARG A 373 21.88 -3.59 -21.57
CA ARG A 373 23.33 -3.88 -21.51
C ARG A 373 23.83 -4.63 -20.30
N ASP A 374 23.01 -4.89 -19.28
CA ASP A 374 23.45 -5.51 -18.03
C ASP A 374 22.79 -6.87 -17.73
N SER A 375 22.95 -7.83 -18.65
CA SER A 375 22.57 -9.24 -18.40
C SER A 375 23.38 -9.91 -17.26
N SER A 376 24.46 -9.29 -16.79
CA SER A 376 25.23 -9.80 -15.64
C SER A 376 24.58 -9.51 -14.28
N MET A 377 23.72 -8.50 -14.19
CA MET A 377 23.00 -8.18 -12.94
C MET A 377 21.81 -9.12 -12.67
N ASP A 378 21.17 -9.65 -13.69
CA ASP A 378 20.00 -10.52 -13.54
C ASP A 378 20.36 -11.87 -12.88
N ASN A 379 21.55 -12.41 -13.14
CA ASN A 379 22.02 -13.67 -12.53
C ASN A 379 22.37 -13.50 -11.03
N ALA A 380 22.80 -12.33 -10.60
CA ALA A 380 23.11 -12.05 -9.20
C ALA A 380 21.83 -11.88 -8.35
N THR A 381 20.74 -11.40 -8.95
CA THR A 381 19.46 -11.15 -8.25
C THR A 381 18.72 -12.45 -7.90
N THR A 382 18.86 -13.50 -8.70
CA THR A 382 18.22 -14.81 -8.43
C THR A 382 18.77 -15.53 -7.22
N SER A 383 20.02 -15.28 -6.82
CA SER A 383 20.69 -15.92 -5.68
C SER A 383 20.56 -15.14 -4.35
N MET A 384 19.92 -13.97 -4.36
CA MET A 384 19.81 -13.13 -3.15
C MET A 384 18.90 -13.75 -2.09
N SER A 385 19.37 -13.70 -0.82
CA SER A 385 18.55 -14.09 0.33
C SER A 385 17.45 -13.06 0.60
N ASN A 386 16.39 -13.47 1.30
CA ASN A 386 15.26 -12.58 1.65
C ASN A 386 15.69 -11.37 2.48
N GLU A 387 16.70 -11.53 3.34
CA GLU A 387 17.27 -10.43 4.12
C GLU A 387 17.99 -9.41 3.23
N GLN A 388 18.76 -9.90 2.24
CA GLN A 388 19.44 -9.03 1.27
C GLN A 388 18.43 -8.26 0.41
N VAL A 389 17.36 -8.92 -0.05
CA VAL A 389 16.28 -8.28 -0.81
C VAL A 389 15.58 -7.22 0.04
N THR A 390 15.22 -7.53 1.28
CA THR A 390 14.60 -6.57 2.21
C THR A 390 15.50 -5.37 2.45
N LYS A 391 16.80 -5.60 2.68
CA LYS A 391 17.78 -4.53 2.88
C LYS A 391 17.95 -3.67 1.63
N ALA A 392 17.94 -4.26 0.44
CA ALA A 392 18.03 -3.52 -0.82
C ALA A 392 16.82 -2.59 -1.01
N ILE A 393 15.60 -3.07 -0.73
CA ILE A 393 14.37 -2.26 -0.79
C ILE A 393 14.44 -1.10 0.23
N LEU A 394 14.78 -1.37 1.47
CA LEU A 394 14.86 -0.36 2.51
C LEU A 394 15.95 0.69 2.20
N ASN A 395 17.09 0.27 1.68
CA ASN A 395 18.17 1.18 1.27
C ASN A 395 17.76 2.08 0.09
N PHE A 396 16.99 1.55 -0.86
CA PHE A 396 16.46 2.34 -1.97
C PHE A 396 15.60 3.50 -1.45
N TYR A 397 14.66 3.23 -0.56
CA TYR A 397 13.78 4.27 -0.01
C TYR A 397 14.47 5.18 1.01
N SER A 398 15.51 4.74 1.72
CA SER A 398 16.29 5.62 2.61
C SER A 398 17.12 6.62 1.82
N ARG A 399 17.76 6.20 0.72
CA ARG A 399 18.53 7.07 -0.17
C ARG A 399 17.66 8.07 -0.94
N SER A 400 16.42 7.71 -1.22
CA SER A 400 15.45 8.60 -1.88
C SER A 400 15.12 9.84 -1.03
N LYS A 401 15.24 9.74 0.31
CA LYS A 401 15.00 10.88 1.22
C LYS A 401 16.13 11.93 1.19
N ASP A 402 17.34 11.53 0.83
CA ASP A 402 18.54 12.37 0.92
C ASP A 402 18.98 12.96 -0.43
N SER A 403 18.41 12.53 -1.55
CA SER A 403 18.83 12.94 -2.89
C SER A 403 17.71 13.61 -3.69
N LEU A 404 18.08 14.71 -4.38
CA LEU A 404 17.21 15.41 -5.34
C LEU A 404 16.88 14.60 -6.61
N ARG A 405 17.49 13.44 -6.79
CA ARG A 405 17.20 12.50 -7.88
C ARG A 405 16.84 11.16 -7.31
N LEU A 406 15.78 10.54 -7.83
CA LEU A 406 15.45 9.16 -7.52
C LEU A 406 16.68 8.28 -7.78
N PRO A 407 17.12 7.49 -6.77
CA PRO A 407 18.15 6.49 -6.99
C PRO A 407 17.66 5.47 -8.03
N GLU A 408 18.56 4.80 -8.72
CA GLU A 408 18.17 3.70 -9.60
C GLU A 408 17.46 2.60 -8.81
N PRO A 409 16.39 1.99 -9.39
CA PRO A 409 15.68 0.89 -8.74
C PRO A 409 16.66 -0.22 -8.33
N PRO A 410 16.44 -0.88 -7.19
CA PRO A 410 17.38 -1.87 -6.64
C PRO A 410 17.47 -3.14 -7.48
N PHE A 411 16.51 -3.37 -8.37
CA PHE A 411 16.41 -4.53 -9.25
C PHE A 411 15.97 -4.10 -10.64
N SER A 412 16.38 -4.85 -11.67
CA SER A 412 15.82 -4.73 -13.01
C SER A 412 14.35 -5.15 -13.04
N SER A 413 13.60 -4.76 -14.06
CA SER A 413 12.18 -5.14 -14.22
C SER A 413 12.00 -6.66 -14.28
N THR A 414 12.91 -7.38 -14.94
CA THR A 414 12.94 -8.85 -15.00
C THR A 414 13.39 -9.45 -13.67
N GLY A 415 14.39 -8.87 -13.03
CA GLY A 415 14.90 -9.34 -11.74
C GLY A 415 13.85 -9.25 -10.63
N VAL A 416 13.11 -8.14 -10.52
CA VAL A 416 12.04 -8.02 -9.53
C VAL A 416 10.91 -9.01 -9.81
N ALA A 417 10.57 -9.27 -11.09
CA ALA A 417 9.54 -10.24 -11.46
C ALA A 417 9.95 -11.68 -11.05
N THR A 418 11.19 -12.07 -11.31
CA THR A 418 11.71 -13.39 -10.93
C THR A 418 11.69 -13.58 -9.40
N ILE A 419 12.08 -12.55 -8.62
CA ILE A 419 12.04 -12.62 -7.16
C ILE A 419 10.58 -12.72 -6.67
N ILE A 420 9.65 -11.93 -7.22
CA ILE A 420 8.22 -11.98 -6.87
C ILE A 420 7.66 -13.39 -7.12
N LEU A 421 7.94 -13.98 -8.28
CA LEU A 421 7.47 -15.33 -8.61
C LEU A 421 8.07 -16.38 -7.66
N ARG A 422 9.36 -16.27 -7.33
CA ARG A 422 10.02 -17.14 -6.35
C ARG A 422 9.36 -17.09 -4.99
N GLU A 423 9.09 -15.89 -4.48
CA GLU A 423 8.49 -15.74 -3.15
C GLU A 423 7.02 -16.17 -3.14
N ALA A 424 6.27 -15.89 -4.21
CA ALA A 424 4.90 -16.36 -4.36
C ALA A 424 4.83 -17.89 -4.44
N GLN A 425 5.70 -18.53 -5.22
CA GLN A 425 5.84 -19.99 -5.28
C GLN A 425 6.18 -20.60 -3.91
N SER A 426 7.15 -19.99 -3.21
CA SER A 426 7.54 -20.43 -1.86
C SER A 426 6.37 -20.39 -0.87
N LEU A 427 5.50 -19.36 -0.94
CA LEU A 427 4.30 -19.26 -0.11
C LEU A 427 3.27 -20.36 -0.43
N VAL A 428 3.11 -20.72 -1.70
CA VAL A 428 2.24 -21.83 -2.11
C VAL A 428 2.78 -23.15 -1.53
N MET A 429 4.09 -23.41 -1.66
CA MET A 429 4.72 -24.61 -1.12
C MET A 429 4.56 -24.73 0.39
N LEU A 430 4.79 -23.65 1.15
CA LEU A 430 4.55 -23.62 2.60
C LEU A 430 3.10 -23.98 2.98
N SER A 431 2.13 -23.65 2.10
CA SER A 431 0.72 -24.02 2.34
C SER A 431 0.40 -25.47 2.00
N LEU A 432 1.17 -26.10 1.12
CA LEU A 432 1.04 -27.52 0.81
C LEU A 432 1.69 -28.39 1.89
N GLU A 433 2.82 -27.95 2.44
CA GLU A 433 3.57 -28.67 3.46
C GLU A 433 2.90 -28.65 4.84
N SER A 434 2.22 -27.54 5.19
CA SER A 434 1.67 -27.33 6.53
C SER A 434 0.15 -27.39 6.54
N ASP A 435 -0.43 -28.32 7.26
CA ASP A 435 -1.89 -28.48 7.39
C ASP A 435 -2.55 -27.25 8.04
N THR A 436 -1.85 -26.53 8.91
CA THR A 436 -2.36 -25.31 9.54
C THR A 436 -2.46 -24.12 8.57
N GLN A 437 -1.75 -24.18 7.42
CA GLN A 437 -1.73 -23.12 6.42
C GLN A 437 -2.50 -23.45 5.14
N THR A 438 -3.08 -24.65 5.04
CA THR A 438 -3.89 -25.07 3.89
C THR A 438 -5.10 -24.18 3.64
N GLN A 439 -5.62 -23.53 4.68
CA GLN A 439 -6.71 -22.55 4.52
C GLN A 439 -6.37 -21.38 3.59
N PHE A 440 -5.08 -21.01 3.46
CA PHE A 440 -4.62 -19.92 2.58
C PHE A 440 -4.21 -20.39 1.18
N LEU A 441 -4.19 -21.70 0.95
CA LEU A 441 -3.67 -22.29 -0.29
C LEU A 441 -4.38 -21.74 -1.52
N ARG A 442 -5.70 -21.69 -1.52
CA ARG A 442 -6.52 -21.19 -2.63
C ARG A 442 -6.17 -19.74 -2.99
N GLU A 443 -6.07 -18.88 -2.00
CA GLU A 443 -5.78 -17.45 -2.22
C GLU A 443 -4.35 -17.25 -2.72
N ARG A 444 -3.39 -18.00 -2.18
CA ARG A 444 -1.99 -17.94 -2.59
C ARG A 444 -1.79 -18.45 -4.01
N ILE A 445 -2.48 -19.52 -4.40
CA ILE A 445 -2.45 -20.03 -5.78
C ILE A 445 -3.11 -19.02 -6.73
N ASN A 446 -4.25 -18.45 -6.38
CA ASN A 446 -4.89 -17.42 -7.18
C ASN A 446 -3.97 -16.20 -7.39
N LEU A 447 -3.29 -15.76 -6.33
CA LEU A 447 -2.30 -14.70 -6.39
C LEU A 447 -1.11 -15.08 -7.28
N PHE A 448 -0.55 -16.28 -7.09
CA PHE A 448 0.56 -16.80 -7.88
C PHE A 448 0.23 -16.88 -9.37
N VAL A 449 -0.93 -17.43 -9.73
CA VAL A 449 -1.39 -17.52 -11.12
C VAL A 449 -1.63 -16.13 -11.73
N ALA A 450 -2.22 -15.20 -10.96
CA ALA A 450 -2.42 -13.83 -11.41
C ALA A 450 -1.07 -13.12 -11.66
N LEU A 451 -0.06 -13.33 -10.80
CA LEU A 451 1.30 -12.83 -11.00
C LEU A 451 1.96 -13.48 -12.24
N LEU A 452 1.83 -14.77 -12.38
CA LEU A 452 2.38 -15.52 -13.52
C LEU A 452 1.82 -15.01 -14.85
N SER A 453 0.52 -14.72 -14.92
CA SER A 453 -0.13 -14.17 -16.11
C SER A 453 0.38 -12.77 -16.48
N LYS A 454 0.77 -11.97 -15.51
CA LYS A 454 1.32 -10.62 -15.70
C LYS A 454 2.82 -10.61 -16.03
N MET A 455 3.56 -11.60 -15.54
CA MET A 455 5.02 -11.69 -15.64
C MET A 455 5.48 -12.70 -16.72
N GLN A 456 4.80 -12.72 -17.83
CA GLN A 456 5.02 -13.74 -18.88
C GLN A 456 6.46 -13.85 -19.41
N ARG A 457 7.33 -12.85 -19.24
CA ARG A 457 8.74 -12.86 -19.68
C ARG A 457 9.72 -13.21 -18.58
N ALA A 458 9.27 -13.27 -17.35
CA ALA A 458 10.12 -13.69 -16.23
C ALA A 458 10.25 -15.22 -16.23
N GLU A 459 11.42 -15.69 -15.82
CA GLU A 459 11.64 -17.12 -15.62
C GLU A 459 11.10 -17.52 -14.24
N LEU A 460 10.32 -18.59 -14.20
CA LEU A 460 9.89 -19.19 -12.95
C LEU A 460 11.06 -20.01 -12.39
N PRO A 461 11.60 -19.67 -11.21
CA PRO A 461 12.65 -20.48 -10.63
C PRO A 461 12.08 -21.85 -10.22
N GLU A 462 12.73 -22.91 -10.69
CA GLU A 462 12.45 -24.31 -10.30
C GLU A 462 10.95 -24.71 -10.39
N PRO A 463 10.33 -24.64 -11.57
CA PRO A 463 8.91 -24.99 -11.74
C PRO A 463 8.61 -26.45 -11.34
N GLY A 464 9.59 -27.34 -11.46
CA GLY A 464 9.49 -28.74 -11.07
C GLY A 464 9.18 -28.94 -9.58
N LYS A 465 9.74 -28.12 -8.69
CA LYS A 465 9.48 -28.25 -7.25
C LYS A 465 8.03 -28.05 -6.86
N LEU A 466 7.32 -27.13 -7.52
CA LEU A 466 5.89 -26.95 -7.24
C LEU A 466 5.07 -28.13 -7.72
N TYR A 467 5.42 -28.69 -8.89
CA TYR A 467 4.82 -29.91 -9.39
C TYR A 467 5.07 -31.09 -8.42
N GLU A 468 6.31 -31.33 -8.02
CA GLU A 468 6.71 -32.38 -7.07
C GLU A 468 5.95 -32.26 -5.73
N ALA A 469 5.81 -31.04 -5.18
CA ALA A 469 5.08 -30.83 -3.92
C ALA A 469 3.56 -31.13 -4.06
N ILE A 470 2.96 -30.80 -5.22
CA ILE A 470 1.56 -31.14 -5.50
C ILE A 470 1.40 -32.66 -5.67
N GLU A 471 2.30 -33.28 -6.43
CA GLU A 471 2.32 -34.72 -6.66
C GLU A 471 2.49 -35.50 -5.35
N GLU A 472 3.44 -35.13 -4.51
CA GLU A 472 3.67 -35.75 -3.19
C GLU A 472 2.43 -35.65 -2.30
N LYS A 473 1.77 -34.45 -2.26
CA LYS A 473 0.56 -34.28 -1.44
C LYS A 473 -0.61 -35.15 -1.95
N LEU A 474 -0.77 -35.28 -3.27
CA LEU A 474 -1.82 -36.08 -3.90
C LEU A 474 -1.57 -37.59 -3.75
N THR A 475 -0.33 -38.03 -3.97
CA THR A 475 0.03 -39.46 -3.87
C THR A 475 0.00 -39.94 -2.44
N THR A 476 0.52 -39.16 -1.48
CA THR A 476 0.46 -39.49 -0.04
C THR A 476 -0.97 -39.62 0.44
N ALA A 477 -1.89 -38.77 -0.02
CA ALA A 477 -3.30 -38.89 0.33
C ALA A 477 -3.95 -40.12 -0.29
N ASN A 478 -3.60 -40.47 -1.52
CA ASN A 478 -4.12 -41.65 -2.21
C ASN A 478 -3.65 -42.95 -1.55
N ASP A 479 -2.36 -43.05 -1.22
CA ASP A 479 -1.77 -44.21 -0.56
C ASP A 479 -2.29 -44.40 0.88
N GLY A 480 -2.54 -43.30 1.59
CA GLY A 480 -3.12 -43.29 2.94
C GLY A 480 -4.64 -43.42 2.97
N HIS A 481 -5.31 -43.55 1.83
CA HIS A 481 -6.78 -43.51 1.69
C HIS A 481 -7.43 -42.31 2.43
N SER A 482 -6.70 -41.20 2.50
CA SER A 482 -7.19 -39.94 3.10
C SER A 482 -7.83 -39.07 2.05
N VAL A 483 -9.02 -38.56 2.34
CA VAL A 483 -9.71 -37.61 1.48
C VAL A 483 -9.15 -36.21 1.74
N LEU A 484 -8.53 -35.60 0.71
CA LEU A 484 -8.09 -34.21 0.78
C LEU A 484 -9.29 -33.28 0.83
N SER A 485 -9.12 -32.08 1.42
CA SER A 485 -10.19 -31.09 1.37
C SER A 485 -10.41 -30.59 -0.07
N MET A 486 -11.65 -30.28 -0.43
CA MET A 486 -12.00 -29.74 -1.76
C MET A 486 -11.16 -28.52 -2.13
N SER A 487 -10.83 -27.68 -1.14
CA SER A 487 -9.98 -26.49 -1.34
C SER A 487 -8.58 -26.86 -1.84
N VAL A 488 -7.98 -27.93 -1.32
CA VAL A 488 -6.66 -28.42 -1.74
C VAL A 488 -6.72 -28.97 -3.16
N VAL A 489 -7.69 -29.85 -3.45
CA VAL A 489 -7.84 -30.48 -4.77
C VAL A 489 -8.13 -29.43 -5.86
N ASN A 490 -9.06 -28.50 -5.61
CA ASN A 490 -9.36 -27.39 -6.52
C ASN A 490 -8.12 -26.53 -6.78
N SER A 491 -7.38 -26.21 -5.73
CA SER A 491 -6.16 -25.42 -5.82
C SER A 491 -5.05 -26.12 -6.62
N ALA A 492 -4.90 -27.42 -6.44
CA ALA A 492 -3.95 -28.24 -7.21
C ALA A 492 -4.34 -28.28 -8.70
N VAL A 493 -5.60 -28.55 -9.02
CA VAL A 493 -6.09 -28.52 -10.41
C VAL A 493 -5.86 -27.17 -11.05
N PHE A 494 -6.18 -26.07 -10.37
CA PHE A 494 -6.01 -24.72 -10.88
C PHE A 494 -4.54 -24.35 -11.10
N ALA A 495 -3.64 -24.74 -10.17
CA ALA A 495 -2.21 -24.54 -10.31
C ALA A 495 -1.63 -25.32 -11.51
N LEU A 496 -1.90 -26.61 -11.60
CA LEU A 496 -1.40 -27.49 -12.67
C LEU A 496 -1.86 -27.04 -14.05
N THR A 497 -3.16 -26.77 -14.20
CA THR A 497 -3.73 -26.32 -15.48
C THR A 497 -3.20 -24.94 -15.88
N SER A 498 -2.96 -24.04 -14.93
CA SER A 498 -2.38 -22.72 -15.18
C SER A 498 -0.91 -22.79 -15.59
N LEU A 499 -0.11 -23.63 -14.94
CA LEU A 499 1.30 -23.86 -15.31
C LEU A 499 1.44 -24.48 -16.70
N TYR A 500 0.49 -25.31 -17.10
CA TYR A 500 0.44 -25.90 -18.45
C TYR A 500 -0.05 -24.90 -19.51
N SER A 501 -1.08 -24.09 -19.20
CA SER A 501 -1.76 -23.20 -20.16
C SER A 501 -1.00 -21.92 -20.49
N THR A 502 0.16 -21.66 -19.84
CA THR A 502 0.95 -20.48 -20.16
C THR A 502 1.40 -20.49 -21.61
N LYS A 503 0.97 -19.49 -22.38
CA LYS A 503 0.99 -19.40 -23.87
C LYS A 503 2.38 -19.33 -24.52
N LYS A 504 3.46 -19.70 -23.85
CA LYS A 504 4.80 -19.52 -24.40
C LYS A 504 5.54 -20.79 -24.72
N SER A 505 6.55 -20.59 -25.53
CA SER A 505 7.48 -21.55 -26.10
C SER A 505 8.16 -22.49 -25.07
N SER A 506 8.03 -22.23 -23.80
CA SER A 506 8.38 -23.13 -22.70
C SER A 506 7.21 -23.24 -21.74
N ARG A 507 6.46 -24.33 -21.80
CA ARG A 507 5.51 -24.72 -20.76
C ARG A 507 6.29 -25.00 -19.49
N TYR A 508 5.77 -24.56 -18.34
CA TYR A 508 6.44 -24.81 -17.06
C TYR A 508 6.37 -26.26 -16.61
N ILE A 509 5.34 -27.00 -17.08
CA ILE A 509 5.19 -28.45 -16.89
C ILE A 509 4.85 -29.12 -18.23
N SER A 510 5.33 -30.37 -18.38
CA SER A 510 5.07 -31.16 -19.58
C SER A 510 3.65 -31.70 -19.61
N TYR A 511 3.19 -32.11 -20.79
CA TYR A 511 1.89 -32.79 -20.93
C TYR A 511 1.85 -34.09 -20.16
N GLU A 512 2.93 -34.87 -20.18
CA GLU A 512 3.06 -36.13 -19.46
C GLU A 512 2.88 -35.95 -17.96
N GLN A 513 3.50 -34.92 -17.37
CA GLN A 513 3.35 -34.61 -15.95
C GLN A 513 1.90 -34.33 -15.53
N ILE A 514 1.11 -33.65 -16.36
CA ILE A 514 -0.32 -33.46 -16.06
C ILE A 514 -1.10 -34.78 -16.21
N THR A 515 -0.81 -35.52 -17.28
CA THR A 515 -1.57 -36.74 -17.60
C THR A 515 -1.39 -37.82 -16.54
N ASP A 516 -0.22 -37.88 -15.91
CA ASP A 516 0.07 -38.84 -14.83
C ASP A 516 -0.76 -38.56 -13.56
N LEU A 517 -1.10 -37.32 -13.30
CA LEU A 517 -1.91 -36.92 -12.13
C LEU A 517 -3.42 -36.96 -12.36
N ILE A 518 -3.88 -37.00 -13.63
CA ILE A 518 -5.32 -36.99 -13.94
C ILE A 518 -6.09 -38.11 -13.23
N PRO A 519 -5.66 -39.40 -13.23
CA PRO A 519 -6.40 -40.45 -12.55
C PRO A 519 -6.60 -40.20 -11.06
N VAL A 520 -5.53 -39.75 -10.38
CA VAL A 520 -5.56 -39.46 -8.93
C VAL A 520 -6.49 -38.27 -8.65
N LEU A 521 -6.38 -37.19 -9.43
CA LEU A 521 -7.23 -36.01 -9.28
C LEU A 521 -8.71 -36.34 -9.55
N VAL A 522 -8.99 -37.12 -10.58
CA VAL A 522 -10.37 -37.55 -10.93
C VAL A 522 -10.94 -38.38 -9.80
N GLN A 523 -10.17 -39.31 -9.21
CA GLN A 523 -10.65 -40.11 -8.09
C GLN A 523 -11.00 -39.24 -6.88
N GLN A 524 -10.13 -38.30 -6.49
CA GLN A 524 -10.39 -37.38 -5.38
C GLN A 524 -11.61 -36.48 -5.67
N LEU A 525 -11.77 -35.98 -6.90
CA LEU A 525 -12.90 -35.14 -7.29
C LEU A 525 -14.21 -35.90 -7.33
N TRP A 526 -14.17 -37.20 -7.71
CA TRP A 526 -15.33 -38.07 -7.80
C TRP A 526 -16.00 -38.29 -6.46
N ASP A 527 -15.24 -38.32 -5.37
CA ASP A 527 -15.78 -38.47 -4.02
C ASP A 527 -16.58 -37.24 -3.54
N PHE A 528 -16.24 -36.04 -4.07
CA PHE A 528 -17.00 -34.82 -3.81
C PHE A 528 -18.33 -34.72 -4.57
N LEU A 529 -18.60 -35.61 -5.54
CA LEU A 529 -19.87 -35.67 -6.27
C LEU A 529 -20.92 -36.54 -5.54
N GLU A 530 -20.62 -37.04 -4.36
CA GLU A 530 -21.58 -37.78 -3.57
C GLU A 530 -22.85 -36.92 -3.28
N PRO A 531 -24.07 -37.45 -3.49
CA PRO A 531 -25.32 -36.70 -3.35
C PRO A 531 -25.47 -35.95 -2.02
N ALA A 532 -24.88 -36.48 -0.93
CA ALA A 532 -24.87 -35.86 0.38
C ALA A 532 -24.02 -34.58 0.45
N ASN A 533 -23.06 -34.36 -0.47
CA ASN A 533 -22.08 -33.30 -0.44
C ASN A 533 -22.44 -32.10 -1.35
N LEU A 534 -23.71 -31.69 -1.37
CA LEU A 534 -24.23 -30.60 -2.23
C LEU A 534 -23.33 -29.36 -2.34
N ARG A 535 -22.62 -29.04 -1.27
CA ARG A 535 -21.74 -27.86 -1.19
C ARG A 535 -20.62 -27.86 -2.23
N PHE A 536 -20.11 -29.03 -2.61
CA PHE A 536 -18.90 -29.15 -3.43
C PHE A 536 -19.18 -29.54 -4.88
N HIS A 537 -20.42 -29.86 -5.25
CA HIS A 537 -20.77 -30.38 -6.58
C HIS A 537 -20.33 -29.45 -7.71
N VAL A 538 -20.62 -28.14 -7.60
CA VAL A 538 -20.26 -27.15 -8.63
C VAL A 538 -18.75 -27.03 -8.77
N GLU A 539 -18.01 -27.00 -7.65
CA GLU A 539 -16.55 -26.88 -7.70
C GLU A 539 -15.90 -28.16 -8.24
N ALA A 540 -16.36 -29.33 -7.84
CA ALA A 540 -15.84 -30.60 -8.34
C ALA A 540 -16.10 -30.79 -9.84
N ALA A 541 -17.32 -30.52 -10.30
CA ALA A 541 -17.65 -30.54 -11.71
C ALA A 541 -16.80 -29.55 -12.53
N ALA A 542 -16.63 -28.33 -12.04
CA ALA A 542 -15.78 -27.31 -12.70
C ALA A 542 -14.32 -27.77 -12.81
N CYS A 543 -13.76 -28.42 -11.78
CA CYS A 543 -12.41 -28.97 -11.79
C CYS A 543 -12.25 -30.10 -12.84
N LEU A 544 -13.22 -31.01 -12.93
CA LEU A 544 -13.24 -32.07 -13.94
C LEU A 544 -13.28 -31.49 -15.37
N TRP A 545 -14.09 -30.46 -15.60
CA TRP A 545 -14.12 -29.74 -16.87
C TRP A 545 -12.82 -29.02 -17.19
N LEU A 546 -12.17 -28.44 -16.20
CA LEU A 546 -10.88 -27.76 -16.37
C LEU A 546 -9.77 -28.76 -16.74
N LEU A 547 -9.70 -29.92 -16.10
CA LEU A 547 -8.78 -31.00 -16.44
C LEU A 547 -9.06 -31.53 -17.84
N HIS A 548 -10.34 -31.73 -18.19
CA HIS A 548 -10.73 -32.18 -19.53
C HIS A 548 -10.31 -31.18 -20.62
N SER A 549 -10.43 -29.87 -20.37
CA SER A 549 -10.03 -28.84 -21.33
C SER A 549 -8.55 -28.89 -21.71
N VAL A 550 -7.70 -29.41 -20.84
CA VAL A 550 -6.25 -29.57 -21.05
C VAL A 550 -5.93 -30.88 -21.78
N SER A 551 -6.67 -31.96 -21.50
CA SER A 551 -6.41 -33.31 -21.99
C SER A 551 -7.47 -33.86 -22.97
N TRP A 552 -8.28 -32.99 -23.58
CA TRP A 552 -9.44 -33.36 -24.39
C TRP A 552 -9.14 -34.28 -25.55
N ARG A 553 -7.93 -34.18 -26.14
CA ARG A 553 -7.54 -34.99 -27.33
C ARG A 553 -7.41 -36.48 -27.02
N ASP A 554 -6.96 -36.79 -25.81
CA ASP A 554 -6.63 -38.15 -25.41
C ASP A 554 -7.72 -38.81 -24.56
N HIS A 555 -8.83 -38.11 -24.35
CA HIS A 555 -9.99 -38.58 -23.54
C HIS A 555 -9.61 -39.10 -22.14
N LEU A 556 -8.53 -38.62 -21.56
CA LEU A 556 -7.97 -39.16 -20.33
C LEU A 556 -8.89 -38.97 -19.11
N VAL A 557 -9.57 -37.81 -19.01
CA VAL A 557 -10.51 -37.57 -17.92
C VAL A 557 -11.73 -38.45 -18.06
N GLU A 558 -12.26 -38.64 -19.28
CA GLU A 558 -13.37 -39.56 -19.59
C GLU A 558 -12.98 -41.01 -19.20
N ALA A 559 -11.79 -41.44 -19.59
CA ALA A 559 -11.29 -42.78 -19.27
C ALA A 559 -11.10 -42.97 -17.75
N ALA A 560 -10.59 -41.95 -17.06
CA ALA A 560 -10.41 -41.98 -15.60
C ALA A 560 -11.78 -42.06 -14.87
N ILE A 561 -12.76 -41.25 -15.26
CA ILE A 561 -14.14 -41.33 -14.70
C ILE A 561 -14.72 -42.72 -14.94
N THR A 562 -14.60 -43.23 -16.16
CA THR A 562 -15.09 -44.58 -16.52
C THR A 562 -14.44 -45.66 -15.67
N SER A 563 -13.11 -45.55 -15.44
CA SER A 563 -12.38 -46.51 -14.59
C SER A 563 -12.87 -46.48 -13.14
N VAL A 564 -13.09 -45.29 -12.57
CA VAL A 564 -13.57 -45.14 -11.20
C VAL A 564 -15.00 -45.70 -11.05
N MET A 565 -15.84 -45.54 -12.07
CA MET A 565 -17.22 -46.10 -12.08
C MET A 565 -17.25 -47.61 -12.14
N ILE A 566 -16.32 -48.23 -12.88
CA ILE A 566 -16.28 -49.70 -13.06
C ILE A 566 -15.62 -50.42 -11.90
N SER A 567 -14.58 -49.81 -11.31
CA SER A 567 -13.81 -50.40 -10.21
C SER A 567 -13.92 -49.60 -8.92
N PRO A 568 -15.12 -49.59 -8.28
CA PRO A 568 -15.27 -48.89 -7.03
C PRO A 568 -14.45 -49.57 -5.92
N SER A 569 -13.76 -48.75 -5.11
CA SER A 569 -12.92 -49.20 -4.01
C SER A 569 -13.68 -49.93 -2.88
N THR A 570 -15.02 -49.94 -2.93
CA THR A 570 -15.88 -50.58 -1.94
C THR A 570 -16.66 -51.76 -2.57
N SER A 571 -16.51 -52.94 -2.03
CA SER A 571 -17.19 -54.15 -2.44
C SER A 571 -18.65 -54.24 -1.94
N SER A 572 -19.37 -53.12 -1.79
CA SER A 572 -20.76 -53.11 -1.35
C SER A 572 -21.72 -53.36 -2.53
N HIS A 573 -22.84 -54.06 -2.27
CA HIS A 573 -23.90 -54.28 -3.29
C HIS A 573 -24.56 -52.98 -3.79
N GLN A 574 -24.39 -51.87 -3.09
CA GLN A 574 -24.90 -50.52 -3.45
C GLN A 574 -23.94 -49.71 -4.32
N ALA A 575 -22.68 -50.15 -4.50
CA ALA A 575 -21.68 -49.44 -5.25
C ALA A 575 -22.10 -48.98 -6.67
N PRO A 576 -22.85 -49.78 -7.47
CA PRO A 576 -23.30 -49.33 -8.78
C PRO A 576 -24.35 -48.20 -8.70
N LEU A 577 -25.19 -48.18 -7.70
CA LEU A 577 -26.17 -47.10 -7.50
C LEU A 577 -25.47 -45.82 -7.11
N ASP A 578 -24.54 -45.88 -6.13
CA ASP A 578 -23.78 -44.73 -5.67
C ASP A 578 -23.00 -44.08 -6.82
N GLN A 579 -22.41 -44.90 -7.73
CA GLN A 579 -21.68 -44.41 -8.90
C GLN A 579 -22.62 -43.76 -9.93
N ALA A 580 -23.80 -44.30 -10.15
CA ALA A 580 -24.81 -43.73 -11.02
C ALA A 580 -25.29 -42.36 -10.48
N GLU A 581 -25.54 -42.27 -9.18
CA GLU A 581 -25.96 -41.03 -8.53
C GLU A 581 -24.88 -39.93 -8.63
N LYS A 582 -23.61 -40.26 -8.41
CA LYS A 582 -22.47 -39.32 -8.64
C LYS A 582 -22.44 -38.84 -10.10
N PHE A 583 -22.68 -39.71 -11.06
CA PHE A 583 -22.79 -39.34 -12.46
C PHE A 583 -23.96 -38.40 -12.73
N PHE A 584 -25.14 -38.64 -12.12
CA PHE A 584 -26.29 -37.75 -12.28
C PHE A 584 -25.98 -36.34 -11.73
N VAL A 585 -25.26 -36.25 -10.63
CA VAL A 585 -24.76 -34.95 -10.10
C VAL A 585 -23.85 -34.27 -11.12
N LEU A 586 -22.85 -34.97 -11.64
CA LEU A 586 -21.96 -34.41 -12.65
C LEU A 586 -22.72 -33.94 -13.89
N TRP A 587 -23.67 -34.74 -14.39
CA TRP A 587 -24.50 -34.41 -15.52
C TRP A 587 -25.29 -33.13 -15.31
N ASN A 588 -26.00 -33.02 -14.20
CA ASN A 588 -26.81 -31.84 -13.85
C ASN A 588 -25.97 -30.59 -13.77
N HIS A 589 -24.78 -30.64 -13.15
CA HIS A 589 -23.90 -29.47 -13.04
C HIS A 589 -23.15 -29.15 -14.33
N SER A 590 -23.01 -30.09 -15.27
CA SER A 590 -22.38 -29.83 -16.57
C SER A 590 -23.14 -28.85 -17.43
N HIS A 591 -24.47 -28.77 -17.27
CA HIS A 591 -25.34 -27.88 -18.04
C HIS A 591 -25.54 -26.51 -17.40
N HIS A 592 -25.37 -26.39 -16.08
CA HIS A 592 -25.58 -25.15 -15.33
C HIS A 592 -24.31 -24.35 -15.07
N SER A 593 -23.13 -24.93 -15.32
CA SER A 593 -21.88 -24.18 -15.13
C SER A 593 -21.74 -23.11 -16.19
N ASN A 594 -22.21 -21.90 -15.89
CA ASN A 594 -21.74 -20.69 -16.54
C ASN A 594 -20.23 -20.61 -16.32
N THR A 595 -19.47 -21.13 -17.25
CA THR A 595 -18.01 -21.20 -17.27
C THR A 595 -17.35 -19.82 -17.33
N ASP A 596 -18.13 -18.75 -17.29
CA ASP A 596 -17.65 -17.37 -17.36
C ASP A 596 -16.87 -16.91 -16.12
N SER A 597 -17.01 -17.60 -14.99
CA SER A 597 -16.23 -17.28 -13.77
C SER A 597 -14.87 -17.99 -13.69
N PHE A 598 -14.64 -19.02 -14.48
CA PHE A 598 -13.36 -19.76 -14.56
C PHE A 598 -12.74 -19.75 -15.97
N ALA A 599 -13.28 -18.99 -16.88
CA ALA A 599 -12.73 -18.86 -18.21
C ALA A 599 -11.41 -18.10 -18.14
N LEU A 600 -10.31 -18.84 -18.10
CA LEU A 600 -9.09 -18.41 -18.77
C LEU A 600 -9.49 -18.06 -20.21
N ARG A 601 -9.71 -16.76 -20.46
CA ARG A 601 -9.96 -16.25 -21.81
C ARG A 601 -8.79 -16.67 -22.71
N THR A 602 -8.96 -17.75 -23.43
CA THR A 602 -8.14 -17.98 -24.60
C THR A 602 -8.51 -16.90 -25.61
N PRO A 603 -7.55 -16.14 -26.18
CA PRO A 603 -7.87 -15.20 -27.25
C PRO A 603 -8.40 -15.98 -28.44
N SER A 604 -9.53 -15.50 -28.95
CA SER A 604 -10.11 -15.70 -30.27
C SER A 604 -9.30 -16.58 -31.23
N ASP A 605 -9.70 -17.81 -31.36
CA ASP A 605 -9.60 -18.56 -32.63
C ASP A 605 -11.04 -18.79 -33.10
N ASP A 606 -11.38 -18.30 -34.29
CA ASP A 606 -12.69 -18.37 -34.91
C ASP A 606 -13.01 -19.82 -35.38
N GLY A 607 -13.04 -20.75 -34.41
CA GLY A 607 -13.45 -22.13 -34.62
C GLY A 607 -14.87 -22.41 -34.11
N PRO A 608 -15.57 -23.43 -34.64
CA PRO A 608 -16.90 -23.81 -34.17
C PRO A 608 -16.87 -24.09 -32.66
N ASP A 609 -17.93 -23.70 -31.98
CA ASP A 609 -18.12 -23.64 -30.52
C ASP A 609 -17.46 -24.83 -29.78
N ILE A 610 -16.17 -24.64 -29.50
CA ILE A 610 -15.29 -25.63 -28.83
C ILE A 610 -15.92 -26.13 -27.53
N LYS A 611 -16.71 -25.30 -26.85
CA LYS A 611 -17.38 -25.62 -25.57
C LYS A 611 -18.37 -26.80 -25.69
N THR A 612 -19.10 -26.90 -26.81
CA THR A 612 -20.08 -27.98 -27.02
C THR A 612 -19.40 -29.30 -27.38
N VAL A 613 -18.32 -29.26 -28.15
CA VAL A 613 -17.55 -30.46 -28.53
C VAL A 613 -16.87 -31.08 -27.32
N TYR A 614 -16.30 -30.27 -26.43
CA TYR A 614 -15.66 -30.77 -25.22
C TYR A 614 -16.65 -31.46 -24.26
N ARG A 615 -17.87 -30.94 -24.10
CA ARG A 615 -18.89 -31.53 -23.21
C ARG A 615 -19.31 -32.92 -23.68
N ALA A 616 -19.56 -33.08 -24.96
CA ALA A 616 -19.97 -34.36 -25.51
C ALA A 616 -18.92 -35.47 -25.26
N ASN A 617 -17.63 -35.13 -25.37
CA ASN A 617 -16.56 -36.11 -25.20
C ASN A 617 -16.29 -36.54 -23.75
N LEU A 618 -16.58 -35.70 -22.77
CA LEU A 618 -16.37 -36.05 -21.36
C LEU A 618 -17.40 -37.05 -20.83
N LEU A 619 -18.62 -37.00 -21.30
CA LEU A 619 -19.76 -37.73 -20.72
C LEU A 619 -20.20 -38.95 -21.52
N SER A 620 -19.66 -39.18 -22.74
CA SER A 620 -20.16 -40.25 -23.61
C SER A 620 -19.94 -41.64 -23.06
N GLN A 621 -18.73 -41.97 -22.68
CA GLN A 621 -18.38 -43.29 -22.14
C GLN A 621 -18.99 -43.55 -20.76
N PRO A 622 -18.92 -42.63 -19.79
CA PRO A 622 -19.64 -42.72 -18.52
C PRO A 622 -21.15 -42.92 -18.70
N LEU A 623 -21.77 -42.21 -19.65
CA LEU A 623 -23.19 -42.38 -19.98
C LEU A 623 -23.52 -43.80 -20.46
N PHE A 624 -22.68 -44.35 -21.35
CA PHE A 624 -22.87 -45.73 -21.79
C PHE A 624 -22.81 -46.74 -20.64
N ASN A 625 -21.92 -46.54 -19.69
CA ASN A 625 -21.82 -47.35 -18.49
C ASN A 625 -23.10 -47.29 -17.64
N VAL A 626 -23.61 -46.06 -17.42
CA VAL A 626 -24.87 -45.86 -16.67
C VAL A 626 -26.05 -46.54 -17.40
N LEU A 627 -26.13 -46.36 -18.73
CA LEU A 627 -27.18 -47.03 -19.52
C LEU A 627 -27.05 -48.55 -19.47
N GLY A 628 -25.84 -49.09 -19.39
CA GLY A 628 -25.60 -50.53 -19.19
C GLY A 628 -26.18 -51.06 -17.88
N LEU A 629 -26.29 -50.27 -16.84
CA LEU A 629 -26.88 -50.64 -15.56
C LEU A 629 -28.42 -50.90 -15.64
N LEU A 630 -29.09 -50.43 -16.71
CA LEU A 630 -30.48 -50.73 -16.96
C LEU A 630 -30.74 -52.23 -17.19
N SER A 631 -29.76 -52.94 -17.74
CA SER A 631 -29.88 -54.36 -18.05
C SER A 631 -29.10 -55.28 -17.09
N SER A 632 -28.04 -54.79 -16.47
CA SER A 632 -27.10 -55.58 -15.68
C SER A 632 -27.08 -55.17 -14.18
N GLY A 633 -27.73 -54.08 -13.82
CA GLY A 633 -27.77 -53.56 -12.45
C GLY A 633 -28.83 -54.26 -11.59
N SER A 634 -28.80 -54.01 -10.26
CA SER A 634 -29.88 -54.40 -9.36
C SER A 634 -31.20 -53.69 -9.73
N GLU A 635 -32.33 -54.18 -9.20
CA GLU A 635 -33.64 -53.58 -9.46
C GLU A 635 -33.67 -52.09 -9.03
N ASP A 636 -33.05 -51.77 -7.90
CA ASP A 636 -32.95 -50.38 -7.38
C ASP A 636 -32.11 -49.48 -8.31
N THR A 637 -30.95 -49.97 -8.80
CA THR A 637 -30.12 -49.21 -9.73
C THR A 637 -30.80 -48.97 -11.08
N SER A 638 -31.48 -50.00 -11.61
CA SER A 638 -32.25 -49.91 -12.85
C SER A 638 -33.41 -48.91 -12.71
N LEU A 639 -34.07 -48.88 -11.56
CA LEU A 639 -35.15 -47.93 -11.27
C LEU A 639 -34.61 -46.48 -11.19
N ALA A 640 -33.53 -46.26 -10.47
CA ALA A 640 -32.93 -44.95 -10.33
C ALA A 640 -32.46 -44.37 -11.69
N VAL A 641 -31.85 -45.20 -12.57
CA VAL A 641 -31.46 -44.78 -13.92
C VAL A 641 -32.68 -44.46 -14.78
N ARG A 642 -33.78 -45.23 -14.69
CA ARG A 642 -35.03 -44.95 -15.41
C ARG A 642 -35.68 -43.64 -14.96
N ASP A 643 -35.72 -43.38 -13.67
CA ASP A 643 -36.30 -42.15 -13.11
C ASP A 643 -35.45 -40.93 -13.54
N TRP A 644 -34.13 -41.04 -13.46
CA TRP A 644 -33.26 -40.00 -13.97
C TRP A 644 -33.46 -39.74 -15.47
N LEU A 645 -33.54 -40.77 -16.32
CA LEU A 645 -33.82 -40.63 -17.74
C LEU A 645 -35.17 -40.00 -18.03
N ARG A 646 -36.19 -40.24 -17.19
CA ARG A 646 -37.52 -39.63 -17.29
C ARG A 646 -37.49 -38.14 -17.01
N ASP A 647 -36.64 -37.72 -16.06
CA ASP A 647 -36.55 -36.32 -15.64
C ASP A 647 -35.65 -35.49 -16.54
N LEU A 648 -34.76 -36.10 -17.37
CA LEU A 648 -33.91 -35.43 -18.33
C LEU A 648 -34.63 -34.47 -19.29
N PRO A 649 -35.80 -34.80 -19.90
CA PRO A 649 -36.48 -33.89 -20.79
C PRO A 649 -37.00 -32.61 -20.11
N SER A 650 -37.33 -32.68 -18.82
CA SER A 650 -37.85 -31.52 -18.07
C SER A 650 -36.79 -30.47 -17.72
N THR A 651 -35.52 -30.82 -17.81
CA THR A 651 -34.39 -29.88 -17.54
C THR A 651 -33.89 -29.18 -18.81
N TYR A 652 -34.44 -29.53 -20.01
CA TYR A 652 -34.03 -28.93 -21.29
C TYR A 652 -35.05 -27.94 -21.88
N GLU A 653 -36.23 -27.73 -21.21
CA GLU A 653 -37.12 -26.60 -21.49
C GLU A 653 -36.79 -25.39 -20.64
#